data_3b6b865da17cc3e977aeebd234a2dc1c
#
_entry.id   3b6b865da17cc3e977aeebd234a2dc1c
#
_cell.length_a   1.000
_cell.length_b   1.000
_cell.length_c   1.000
_cell.angle_alpha   90.00
_cell.angle_beta   90.00
_cell.angle_gamma   90.00
#
_symmetry.space_group_name_H-M   'P 1'
#
loop_
_entity.id
_entity.type
_entity.pdbx_description
1 polymer ?
#
loop_
_entity_poly.entity_id
_entity_poly.type
_entity_poly.pdbx_seq_one_letter_code
_entity_poly.pdbx_strand_id
1 'polypeptide(L)'
;MFIRYLFIGALLGSGFSRKYLFNAIVIALGVSSFACANVSDMDDTPLSGESAVQQKAIHNSVVGNDSVFFEEATSDLPIVNSNLRKWDVATVADLDQDGFPDLLLNDHGFSLKILWNNKGRFTKPYDLIMGDMHGITVGDFDKDGNVEIAVSRGGGSGSNARNTKFFSITKTREISIVPDFDQPMPFMRGRTVKFVDLNKDGWLDLLNFAFPSREMEGESESYVFNNTQNGQFAEETKLPAVRRDGQKTLVTDFNQDGLPDLIIYGNDKARAYQATKAFEYEDVTSSVFPTPLKDVTSINEIDFDNDGDFDLFVTRSVEYQAGQTFYDKSLQLLGYYWLRGVHTFPAFYAGPVIEFINFQSQWPTKDLFIGESAYPYAFEGETHIGRDVRLVNSDALGFPDKLDKKGAYIGYIGNGQWQFATATFSISTGVIKGVTAFPQMQKPDALSDVLLVNNGGTFKDASTQTGITYRANTVSSAVADINSDGYSDLVVAQKGDLIHPNNALVFLNDKGKRFKASTSHGVTSEELGALGLGIEPIDYDLDGAVDLLIGNERGKWHLFHNTMTQNNFIGIHVPSSPKTNASPVGAVVEINACGKKQKKKVGQTSAAYSSSSNTALHFGLGTCTDPVTATISWSNNEQATQTFTNLNTYLHW
;
A
#
# COMPACT_ATOMS: atom_id res chain seq x y z
N MET A 1 1.88 42.36 -37.67
CA MET A 1 0.85 42.55 -38.71
C MET A 1 -0.46 42.06 -38.14
N PHE A 2 -1.35 43.03 -37.86
CA PHE A 2 -2.69 42.86 -37.25
C PHE A 2 -3.61 42.06 -38.15
N ILE A 3 -4.56 41.28 -37.59
CA ILE A 3 -6.01 41.38 -37.94
C ILE A 3 -6.81 40.78 -36.76
N ARG A 4 -7.62 41.67 -36.16
CA ARG A 4 -8.79 41.39 -35.31
C ARG A 4 -9.98 41.02 -36.19
N TYR A 5 -10.88 40.16 -35.72
CA TYR A 5 -12.30 40.29 -36.05
C TYR A 5 -13.16 40.09 -34.79
N LEU A 6 -13.87 41.17 -34.50
CA LEU A 6 -15.04 41.27 -33.63
C LEU A 6 -16.28 40.92 -34.47
N PHE A 7 -17.27 40.22 -33.93
CA PHE A 7 -18.67 40.44 -34.32
C PHE A 7 -19.62 40.24 -33.14
N ILE A 8 -20.50 41.19 -33.02
CA ILE A 8 -21.59 41.51 -32.10
C ILE A 8 -22.90 40.98 -32.67
N GLY A 9 -23.87 40.67 -31.78
CA GLY A 9 -25.31 40.63 -32.08
C GLY A 9 -26.05 39.55 -31.33
N ALA A 10 -26.72 39.77 -30.35
CA ALA A 10 -27.91 40.51 -29.91
C ALA A 10 -29.20 39.67 -30.01
N LEU A 11 -29.79 39.42 -28.84
CA LEU A 11 -31.17 39.57 -28.40
C LEU A 11 -32.31 38.66 -28.90
N LEU A 12 -33.08 38.27 -27.89
CA LEU A 12 -34.52 37.92 -27.75
C LEU A 12 -34.73 36.43 -27.39
N GLY A 13 -35.39 35.99 -26.31
CA GLY A 13 -36.36 36.56 -25.43
C GLY A 13 -37.35 35.46 -25.01
N SER A 14 -37.94 35.58 -23.83
CA SER A 14 -39.08 34.81 -23.28
C SER A 14 -38.72 33.44 -22.66
N GLY A 15 -38.72 33.21 -21.35
CA GLY A 15 -39.80 33.34 -20.40
C GLY A 15 -40.49 31.99 -20.18
N PHE A 16 -40.14 31.26 -19.10
CA PHE A 16 -41.14 30.47 -18.36
C PHE A 16 -40.63 30.13 -16.94
N SER A 17 -41.41 30.65 -16.01
CA SER A 17 -41.35 30.38 -14.57
C SER A 17 -41.85 28.98 -14.24
N ARG A 18 -41.15 28.24 -13.36
CA ARG A 18 -41.81 27.22 -12.55
C ARG A 18 -41.24 27.21 -11.12
N LYS A 19 -42.15 27.61 -10.24
CA LYS A 19 -42.07 27.47 -8.77
C LYS A 19 -42.01 25.99 -8.40
N TYR A 20 -41.14 25.62 -7.46
CA TYR A 20 -41.30 24.39 -6.68
C TYR A 20 -41.56 24.75 -5.21
N LEU A 21 -42.69 24.20 -4.72
CA LEU A 21 -43.17 24.26 -3.36
C LEU A 21 -42.22 23.58 -2.40
N PHE A 22 -41.98 24.26 -1.28
CA PHE A 22 -41.47 23.64 -0.07
C PHE A 22 -42.67 23.03 0.71
N ASN A 23 -42.60 21.72 1.02
CA ASN A 23 -43.44 21.11 2.05
C ASN A 23 -42.64 21.00 3.33
N ALA A 24 -43.01 21.83 4.31
CA ALA A 24 -42.58 21.70 5.69
C ALA A 24 -43.50 20.71 6.40
N ILE A 25 -42.94 19.68 6.99
CA ILE A 25 -43.63 18.81 7.94
C ILE A 25 -43.20 19.23 9.35
N VAL A 26 -44.17 19.78 10.08
CA VAL A 26 -44.10 20.06 11.53
C VAL A 26 -44.45 18.77 12.25
N ILE A 27 -43.57 18.27 13.12
CA ILE A 27 -43.93 17.25 14.13
C ILE A 27 -43.78 17.87 15.52
N ALA A 28 -44.87 17.76 16.27
CA ALA A 28 -45.11 18.40 17.54
C ALA A 28 -44.32 17.77 18.70
N LEU A 29 -43.96 18.65 19.63
CA LEU A 29 -43.38 18.40 20.93
C LEU A 29 -44.34 17.61 21.86
N GLY A 30 -43.82 16.55 22.44
CA GLY A 30 -44.39 15.95 23.67
C GLY A 30 -43.45 16.20 24.83
N VAL A 31 -43.87 17.07 25.75
CA VAL A 31 -43.20 17.33 27.02
C VAL A 31 -43.69 16.30 28.04
N SER A 32 -42.79 15.58 28.67
CA SER A 32 -43.06 14.94 29.96
C SER A 32 -41.90 15.19 30.93
N SER A 33 -42.24 15.95 31.95
CA SER A 33 -41.47 16.26 33.14
C SER A 33 -41.31 15.02 34.01
N PHE A 34 -40.10 14.72 34.47
CA PHE A 34 -39.87 13.99 35.72
C PHE A 34 -38.65 14.53 36.48
N ALA A 35 -38.86 14.60 37.75
CA ALA A 35 -38.27 15.11 38.94
C ALA A 35 -36.72 15.03 39.08
N CYS A 36 -36.19 16.05 39.76
CA CYS A 36 -34.91 16.10 40.44
C CYS A 36 -34.76 15.01 41.51
N ALA A 37 -33.64 14.31 41.49
CA ALA A 37 -33.07 13.67 42.68
C ALA A 37 -31.61 14.07 42.81
N ASN A 38 -31.25 14.64 43.93
CA ASN A 38 -29.89 14.94 44.36
C ASN A 38 -29.12 13.64 44.56
N VAL A 39 -27.94 13.56 43.97
CA VAL A 39 -26.89 12.63 44.41
C VAL A 39 -25.62 13.42 44.59
N SER A 40 -25.15 13.46 45.81
CA SER A 40 -23.85 13.87 46.27
C SER A 40 -22.84 12.76 46.01
N ASP A 41 -21.59 13.17 45.84
CA ASP A 41 -20.32 12.41 45.85
C ASP A 41 -20.06 11.46 44.67
N MET A 42 -19.22 11.90 43.76
CA MET A 42 -18.45 11.03 42.91
C MET A 42 -16.96 11.35 43.03
N ASP A 43 -16.27 10.34 43.50
CA ASP A 43 -14.81 10.22 43.55
C ASP A 43 -14.17 10.42 42.17
N ASP A 44 -13.13 11.25 42.14
CA ASP A 44 -12.21 11.41 41.02
C ASP A 44 -11.32 10.17 40.93
N THR A 45 -11.61 9.27 39.98
CA THR A 45 -10.67 8.27 39.51
C THR A 45 -10.34 8.49 38.02
N PRO A 46 -9.07 8.57 37.64
CA PRO A 46 -8.68 8.84 36.24
C PRO A 46 -8.91 7.63 35.36
N LEU A 47 -9.63 7.84 34.27
CA LEU A 47 -9.79 6.86 33.17
C LEU A 47 -8.45 6.68 32.41
N SER A 48 -7.62 5.77 32.90
CA SER A 48 -6.40 5.32 32.23
C SER A 48 -6.50 3.85 31.81
N GLY A 49 -7.59 3.47 31.16
CA GLY A 49 -7.93 2.04 30.97
C GLY A 49 -7.95 1.51 29.54
N GLU A 50 -8.09 2.34 28.51
CA GLU A 50 -8.43 1.81 27.18
C GLU A 50 -7.25 1.40 26.30
N SER A 51 -6.06 2.00 26.42
CA SER A 51 -4.88 1.55 25.67
C SER A 51 -4.32 0.23 26.23
N ALA A 52 -4.50 -0.01 27.53
CA ALA A 52 -4.07 -1.25 28.19
C ALA A 52 -5.01 -2.44 27.90
N VAL A 53 -6.27 -2.19 27.53
CA VAL A 53 -7.24 -3.26 27.20
C VAL A 53 -7.00 -3.82 25.81
N GLN A 54 -6.57 -3.01 24.83
CA GLN A 54 -6.23 -3.50 23.50
C GLN A 54 -4.94 -4.35 23.51
N GLN A 55 -3.93 -3.98 24.29
CA GLN A 55 -2.76 -4.83 24.50
C GLN A 55 -3.08 -6.12 25.29
N LYS A 56 -4.04 -6.07 26.22
CA LYS A 56 -4.44 -7.25 26.99
C LYS A 56 -5.21 -8.31 26.19
N ALA A 57 -5.92 -7.93 25.12
CA ALA A 57 -6.60 -8.88 24.24
C ALA A 57 -5.61 -9.70 23.37
N ILE A 58 -4.46 -9.10 23.01
CA ILE A 58 -3.38 -9.80 22.30
C ILE A 58 -2.62 -10.76 23.25
N HIS A 59 -2.56 -10.44 24.55
CA HIS A 59 -1.75 -11.18 25.53
C HIS A 59 -2.23 -12.60 25.88
N ASN A 60 -3.47 -12.98 25.57
CA ASN A 60 -4.01 -14.28 25.99
C ASN A 60 -3.71 -15.45 25.03
N SER A 61 -2.94 -15.25 23.95
CA SER A 61 -2.51 -16.33 23.06
C SER A 61 -0.99 -16.42 22.85
N VAL A 62 -0.20 -15.84 23.75
CA VAL A 62 1.27 -15.78 23.64
C VAL A 62 1.91 -17.13 23.97
N VAL A 63 2.72 -17.65 23.05
CA VAL A 63 3.61 -18.78 23.27
C VAL A 63 4.95 -18.27 23.81
N GLY A 64 5.36 -18.74 24.99
CA GLY A 64 6.58 -18.28 25.64
C GLY A 64 7.84 -18.70 24.90
N ASN A 65 8.64 -17.79 24.65
CA ASN A 65 10.06 -17.51 24.43
C ASN A 65 10.17 -16.40 23.35
N ASP A 66 9.78 -15.19 23.75
CA ASP A 66 9.81 -14.00 22.88
C ASP A 66 11.27 -13.52 22.77
N SER A 67 12.06 -14.09 21.86
CA SER A 67 13.30 -13.47 21.38
C SER A 67 12.98 -12.54 20.22
N VAL A 68 13.62 -11.37 20.18
CA VAL A 68 13.68 -10.51 19.01
C VAL A 68 14.36 -11.31 17.89
N PHE A 69 13.75 -11.36 16.72
CA PHE A 69 14.25 -12.17 15.60
C PHE A 69 14.28 -11.40 14.26
N PHE A 70 13.88 -10.13 14.25
CA PHE A 70 14.15 -9.22 13.15
C PHE A 70 15.02 -8.07 13.63
N GLU A 71 16.05 -7.77 12.88
CA GLU A 71 16.96 -6.64 13.14
C GLU A 71 17.02 -5.73 11.92
N GLU A 72 17.03 -4.40 12.12
CA GLU A 72 17.10 -3.45 11.01
C GLU A 72 18.48 -3.48 10.34
N ALA A 73 18.52 -3.86 9.05
CA ALA A 73 19.72 -3.99 8.23
C ALA A 73 20.05 -2.68 7.48
N THR A 74 20.21 -1.56 8.20
CA THR A 74 20.42 -0.23 7.63
C THR A 74 21.66 -0.14 6.75
N SER A 75 22.71 -0.93 7.03
CA SER A 75 23.96 -0.94 6.25
C SER A 75 23.79 -1.54 4.85
N ASP A 76 22.81 -2.41 4.68
CA ASP A 76 22.61 -3.17 3.44
C ASP A 76 21.63 -2.48 2.49
N LEU A 77 20.87 -1.48 2.99
CA LEU A 77 19.95 -0.65 2.22
C LEU A 77 20.41 0.82 2.18
N PRO A 78 21.34 1.22 1.30
CA PRO A 78 21.95 2.56 1.27
C PRO A 78 21.04 3.60 0.63
N ILE A 79 19.85 3.83 1.19
CA ILE A 79 18.90 4.85 0.73
C ILE A 79 19.21 6.23 1.31
N VAL A 80 18.69 7.27 0.66
CA VAL A 80 18.74 8.64 1.18
C VAL A 80 17.88 8.70 2.46
N ASN A 81 18.49 9.16 3.56
CA ASN A 81 17.83 9.27 4.85
C ASN A 81 16.85 10.47 4.90
N SER A 82 15.87 10.49 3.99
CA SER A 82 14.88 11.55 3.87
C SER A 82 13.47 10.97 3.97
N ASN A 83 12.62 11.64 4.73
CA ASN A 83 11.21 11.32 4.81
C ASN A 83 10.50 11.76 3.54
N LEU A 84 10.15 10.83 2.68
CA LEU A 84 9.53 11.05 1.39
C LEU A 84 8.15 10.40 1.32
N ARG A 85 7.31 10.96 0.49
CA ARG A 85 6.04 10.35 0.13
C ARG A 85 6.28 9.09 -0.69
N LYS A 86 5.51 8.02 -0.41
CA LYS A 86 5.55 6.76 -1.14
C LYS A 86 4.16 6.43 -1.69
N TRP A 87 4.06 5.45 -2.57
CA TRP A 87 2.78 5.13 -3.20
C TRP A 87 2.30 3.70 -2.93
N ASP A 88 3.16 2.71 -3.08
CA ASP A 88 2.84 1.28 -2.97
C ASP A 88 3.95 0.57 -2.21
N VAL A 89 3.82 -0.71 -1.96
CA VAL A 89 4.91 -1.54 -1.44
C VAL A 89 6.07 -1.55 -2.45
N ALA A 90 7.24 -1.95 -2.02
CA ALA A 90 8.37 -2.13 -2.93
C ALA A 90 8.05 -3.20 -3.98
N THR A 91 8.55 -3.02 -5.20
CA THR A 91 8.52 -4.07 -6.22
C THR A 91 9.85 -4.81 -6.19
N VAL A 92 9.79 -6.13 -6.07
CA VAL A 92 10.94 -7.03 -6.01
C VAL A 92 11.03 -7.83 -7.30
N ALA A 93 12.20 -7.82 -7.94
CA ALA A 93 12.46 -8.57 -9.17
C ALA A 93 13.96 -8.75 -9.36
N ASP A 94 14.39 -9.86 -9.95
CA ASP A 94 15.75 -10.06 -10.43
C ASP A 94 15.89 -9.38 -11.80
N LEU A 95 16.27 -8.09 -11.82
CA LEU A 95 16.25 -7.25 -13.01
C LEU A 95 17.41 -7.53 -13.97
N ASP A 96 18.57 -7.91 -13.46
CA ASP A 96 19.75 -8.25 -14.26
C ASP A 96 19.98 -9.76 -14.37
N GLN A 97 19.06 -10.55 -13.84
CA GLN A 97 19.04 -12.01 -13.95
C GLN A 97 20.31 -12.68 -13.38
N ASP A 98 20.87 -12.10 -12.31
CA ASP A 98 22.02 -12.65 -11.60
C ASP A 98 21.65 -13.64 -10.47
N GLY A 99 20.35 -13.80 -10.22
CA GLY A 99 19.75 -14.67 -9.22
C GLY A 99 19.42 -13.99 -7.89
N PHE A 100 19.88 -12.75 -7.67
CA PHE A 100 19.57 -12.00 -6.46
C PHE A 100 18.42 -10.99 -6.72
N PRO A 101 17.45 -10.86 -5.81
CA PRO A 101 16.34 -9.95 -6.00
C PRO A 101 16.77 -8.48 -5.85
N ASP A 102 16.52 -7.67 -6.88
CA ASP A 102 16.69 -6.22 -6.89
C ASP A 102 15.42 -5.51 -6.39
N LEU A 103 15.52 -4.20 -6.13
CA LEU A 103 14.43 -3.38 -5.63
C LEU A 103 14.07 -2.25 -6.58
N LEU A 104 12.77 -2.05 -6.73
CA LEU A 104 12.17 -0.86 -7.30
C LEU A 104 11.39 -0.11 -6.21
N LEU A 105 11.90 1.06 -5.82
CA LEU A 105 11.34 1.87 -4.73
C LEU A 105 10.68 3.13 -5.28
N ASN A 106 9.37 3.27 -5.10
CA ASN A 106 8.58 4.42 -5.58
C ASN A 106 8.47 5.50 -4.50
N ASP A 107 9.33 6.52 -4.57
CA ASP A 107 9.19 7.75 -3.82
C ASP A 107 8.29 8.73 -4.62
N HIS A 108 6.99 8.61 -4.40
CA HIS A 108 5.94 9.28 -5.18
C HIS A 108 6.09 10.81 -5.24
N GLY A 109 6.10 11.33 -6.45
CA GLY A 109 6.34 12.74 -6.71
C GLY A 109 7.83 13.13 -6.81
N PHE A 110 8.73 12.21 -6.49
CA PHE A 110 10.18 12.36 -6.59
C PHE A 110 10.75 11.47 -7.68
N SER A 111 10.96 10.20 -7.40
CA SER A 111 11.53 9.27 -8.38
C SER A 111 11.15 7.83 -8.09
N LEU A 112 11.12 7.02 -9.14
CA LEU A 112 11.23 5.57 -9.06
C LEU A 112 12.71 5.21 -9.09
N LYS A 113 13.17 4.47 -8.10
CA LYS A 113 14.58 4.11 -7.92
C LYS A 113 14.79 2.62 -8.13
N ILE A 114 15.90 2.28 -8.81
CA ILE A 114 16.44 0.93 -8.84
C ILE A 114 17.56 0.85 -7.80
N LEU A 115 17.54 -0.19 -6.98
CA LEU A 115 18.65 -0.60 -6.13
C LEU A 115 19.06 -2.01 -6.56
N TRP A 116 20.22 -2.11 -7.20
CA TRP A 116 20.80 -3.39 -7.60
C TRP A 116 21.28 -4.16 -6.37
N ASN A 117 20.98 -5.43 -6.31
CA ASN A 117 21.47 -6.31 -5.28
C ASN A 117 22.83 -6.91 -5.71
N ASN A 118 23.84 -6.71 -4.91
CA ASN A 118 25.15 -7.30 -5.11
C ASN A 118 25.40 -8.36 -4.02
N LYS A 119 24.72 -9.50 -4.12
CA LYS A 119 24.88 -10.65 -3.23
C LYS A 119 24.63 -10.27 -1.76
N GLY A 120 23.43 -9.79 -1.46
CA GLY A 120 22.99 -9.42 -0.12
C GLY A 120 23.32 -7.97 0.26
N ARG A 121 23.78 -7.14 -0.68
CA ARG A 121 24.03 -5.71 -0.45
C ARG A 121 23.51 -4.87 -1.59
N PHE A 122 22.62 -3.97 -1.30
CA PHE A 122 22.07 -3.07 -2.30
C PHE A 122 23.05 -1.94 -2.66
N THR A 123 23.03 -1.56 -3.93
CA THR A 123 23.80 -0.40 -4.42
C THR A 123 23.12 0.90 -4.02
N LYS A 124 23.83 2.02 -4.20
CA LYS A 124 23.20 3.34 -4.15
C LYS A 124 22.06 3.42 -5.16
N PRO A 125 20.93 4.07 -4.79
CA PRO A 125 19.78 4.20 -5.67
C PRO A 125 20.12 4.86 -7.01
N TYR A 126 19.58 4.32 -8.09
CA TYR A 126 19.57 4.92 -9.41
C TYR A 126 18.17 5.42 -9.73
N ASP A 127 18.00 6.71 -10.02
CA ASP A 127 16.71 7.31 -10.37
C ASP A 127 16.33 6.93 -11.80
N LEU A 128 15.43 5.97 -11.99
CA LEU A 128 14.98 5.50 -13.30
C LEU A 128 14.11 6.55 -14.00
N ILE A 129 13.13 7.10 -13.28
CA ILE A 129 12.22 8.13 -13.79
C ILE A 129 11.75 9.01 -12.64
N MET A 130 11.60 10.31 -12.93
CA MET A 130 11.14 11.32 -11.94
C MET A 130 9.70 11.74 -12.20
N GLY A 131 8.98 12.07 -11.12
CA GLY A 131 7.64 12.66 -11.16
C GLY A 131 6.58 11.85 -10.43
N ASP A 132 5.34 11.93 -10.94
CA ASP A 132 4.14 11.32 -10.33
C ASP A 132 3.96 9.90 -10.90
N MET A 133 4.60 8.91 -10.28
CA MET A 133 4.51 7.50 -10.61
C MET A 133 3.62 6.77 -9.63
N HIS A 134 2.97 5.69 -10.12
CA HIS A 134 2.05 4.86 -9.36
C HIS A 134 2.43 3.39 -9.45
N GLY A 135 1.64 2.56 -10.10
CA GLY A 135 1.92 1.14 -10.23
C GLY A 135 3.15 0.84 -11.09
N ILE A 136 3.80 -0.27 -10.78
CA ILE A 136 5.00 -0.77 -11.43
C ILE A 136 4.81 -2.26 -11.67
N THR A 137 5.18 -2.74 -12.86
CA THR A 137 5.23 -4.17 -13.15
C THR A 137 6.49 -4.53 -13.91
N VAL A 138 6.95 -5.76 -13.74
CA VAL A 138 8.21 -6.25 -14.28
C VAL A 138 8.00 -7.58 -14.99
N GLY A 139 8.58 -7.76 -16.17
CA GLY A 139 8.54 -9.01 -16.92
C GLY A 139 9.09 -8.85 -18.34
N ASP A 140 9.58 -9.93 -18.93
CA ASP A 140 9.99 -10.01 -20.34
C ASP A 140 8.72 -10.18 -21.20
N PHE A 141 8.11 -9.05 -21.63
CA PHE A 141 6.84 -9.11 -22.37
C PHE A 141 7.03 -9.36 -23.87
N ASP A 142 8.18 -9.05 -24.43
CA ASP A 142 8.48 -9.23 -25.86
C ASP A 142 9.37 -10.46 -26.16
N LYS A 143 9.75 -11.19 -25.09
CA LYS A 143 10.55 -12.43 -25.13
C LYS A 143 11.91 -12.24 -25.79
N ASP A 144 12.52 -11.06 -25.64
CA ASP A 144 13.87 -10.79 -26.16
C ASP A 144 14.96 -11.24 -25.17
N GLY A 145 14.59 -11.67 -23.97
CA GLY A 145 15.47 -12.17 -22.91
C GLY A 145 16.00 -11.07 -21.97
N ASN A 146 15.61 -9.82 -22.18
CA ASN A 146 15.78 -8.75 -21.21
C ASN A 146 14.55 -8.67 -20.28
N VAL A 147 14.58 -7.78 -19.31
CA VAL A 147 13.47 -7.57 -18.37
C VAL A 147 12.91 -6.17 -18.59
N GLU A 148 11.61 -6.06 -18.83
CA GLU A 148 10.96 -4.77 -18.96
C GLU A 148 10.28 -4.34 -17.66
N ILE A 149 10.34 -3.02 -17.43
CA ILE A 149 9.59 -2.34 -16.36
C ILE A 149 8.53 -1.46 -17.01
N ALA A 150 7.26 -1.70 -16.72
CA ALA A 150 6.19 -0.78 -17.08
C ALA A 150 5.80 0.06 -15.85
N VAL A 151 5.71 1.39 -16.04
CA VAL A 151 5.44 2.36 -14.98
C VAL A 151 4.18 3.15 -15.32
N SER A 152 3.14 2.96 -14.51
CA SER A 152 1.91 3.74 -14.60
C SER A 152 2.13 5.15 -14.07
N ARG A 153 1.65 6.16 -14.80
CA ARG A 153 1.89 7.58 -14.53
C ARG A 153 0.61 8.37 -14.61
N GLY A 154 0.57 9.49 -13.90
CA GLY A 154 -0.54 10.42 -14.06
C GLY A 154 -0.70 11.38 -12.90
N GLY A 155 -1.04 12.63 -13.20
CA GLY A 155 -1.24 13.68 -12.21
C GLY A 155 -2.54 13.53 -11.41
N GLY A 156 -2.49 13.96 -10.14
CA GLY A 156 -3.54 13.68 -9.17
C GLY A 156 -4.88 14.34 -9.42
N SER A 157 -4.99 15.64 -9.62
CA SER A 157 -6.27 16.33 -9.57
C SER A 157 -6.58 17.21 -10.77
N GLY A 158 -6.00 16.94 -11.91
CA GLY A 158 -6.19 17.82 -13.05
C GLY A 158 -5.91 17.15 -14.39
N SER A 159 -5.64 17.97 -15.36
CA SER A 159 -5.35 17.66 -16.76
C SER A 159 -3.97 17.04 -17.03
N ASN A 160 -3.33 16.43 -16.03
CA ASN A 160 -1.99 15.85 -16.17
C ASN A 160 -2.03 14.35 -16.50
N ALA A 161 -2.94 13.95 -17.38
CA ALA A 161 -2.93 12.60 -17.93
C ALA A 161 -1.58 12.33 -18.64
N ARG A 162 -1.03 11.12 -18.43
CA ARG A 162 0.23 10.67 -18.99
C ARG A 162 0.11 9.22 -19.45
N ASN A 163 0.88 8.85 -20.46
CA ASN A 163 0.97 7.47 -20.88
C ASN A 163 1.87 6.66 -19.95
N THR A 164 1.64 5.37 -19.85
CA THR A 164 2.53 4.39 -19.21
C THR A 164 3.87 4.40 -19.93
N LYS A 165 4.97 4.30 -19.18
CA LYS A 165 6.33 4.23 -19.72
C LYS A 165 6.92 2.85 -19.52
N PHE A 166 7.68 2.41 -20.51
CA PHE A 166 8.35 1.12 -20.53
C PHE A 166 9.86 1.32 -20.65
N PHE A 167 10.59 0.53 -19.88
CA PHE A 167 12.06 0.50 -19.89
C PHE A 167 12.48 -0.95 -20.04
N SER A 168 13.54 -1.20 -20.82
CA SER A 168 14.16 -2.52 -20.95
C SER A 168 15.51 -2.52 -20.25
N ILE A 169 15.82 -3.60 -19.54
CA ILE A 169 17.04 -3.79 -18.75
C ILE A 169 17.73 -5.05 -19.19
N THR A 170 19.00 -4.91 -19.59
CA THR A 170 19.86 -6.03 -19.98
C THR A 170 20.51 -6.68 -18.75
N LYS A 171 21.02 -7.91 -18.92
CA LYS A 171 21.82 -8.62 -17.90
C LYS A 171 23.11 -7.88 -17.46
N THR A 172 23.53 -6.88 -18.22
CA THR A 172 24.66 -6.00 -17.88
C THR A 172 24.23 -4.68 -17.25
N ARG A 173 22.96 -4.57 -16.82
CA ARG A 173 22.35 -3.39 -16.19
C ARG A 173 22.27 -2.16 -17.11
N GLU A 174 22.31 -2.36 -18.43
CA GLU A 174 22.04 -1.28 -19.38
C GLU A 174 20.53 -1.03 -19.44
N ILE A 175 20.13 0.24 -19.34
CA ILE A 175 18.73 0.67 -19.31
C ILE A 175 18.42 1.43 -20.59
N SER A 176 17.39 1.04 -21.29
CA SER A 176 16.86 1.75 -22.46
C SER A 176 15.36 2.00 -22.32
N ILE A 177 14.86 3.02 -23.02
CA ILE A 177 13.42 3.28 -23.13
C ILE A 177 12.89 2.41 -24.26
N VAL A 178 11.86 1.62 -23.99
CA VAL A 178 11.16 0.87 -25.04
C VAL A 178 10.48 1.87 -26.00
N PRO A 179 10.62 1.70 -27.33
CA PRO A 179 9.96 2.55 -28.31
C PRO A 179 8.45 2.61 -28.11
N ASP A 180 7.83 3.70 -28.57
CA ASP A 180 6.36 3.80 -28.53
C ASP A 180 5.74 2.70 -29.41
N PHE A 181 4.66 2.10 -28.93
CA PHE A 181 3.92 1.07 -29.65
C PHE A 181 3.21 1.65 -30.89
N ASP A 182 2.91 0.80 -31.87
CA ASP A 182 2.13 1.17 -33.07
C ASP A 182 0.77 1.75 -32.71
N GLN A 183 0.14 1.20 -31.66
CA GLN A 183 -1.00 1.81 -30.97
C GLN A 183 -0.51 2.45 -29.67
N PRO A 184 -0.35 3.77 -29.61
CA PRO A 184 0.20 4.43 -28.43
C PRO A 184 -0.65 4.17 -27.19
N MET A 185 0.00 3.91 -26.05
CA MET A 185 -0.68 3.80 -24.76
C MET A 185 -1.50 5.06 -24.45
N PRO A 186 -2.73 4.91 -23.93
CA PRO A 186 -3.62 6.06 -23.69
C PRO A 186 -3.01 7.01 -22.65
N PHE A 187 -3.30 8.29 -22.83
CA PHE A 187 -3.04 9.31 -21.82
C PHE A 187 -4.11 9.22 -20.75
N MET A 188 -3.71 8.86 -19.54
CA MET A 188 -4.63 8.58 -18.43
C MET A 188 -4.04 9.05 -17.10
N ARG A 189 -4.86 9.09 -16.06
CA ARG A 189 -4.39 9.26 -14.69
C ARG A 189 -4.13 7.87 -14.07
N GLY A 190 -3.12 7.21 -14.60
CA GLY A 190 -2.82 5.82 -14.31
C GLY A 190 -2.62 5.54 -12.83
N ARG A 191 -2.99 4.33 -12.43
CA ARG A 191 -2.81 3.79 -11.08
C ARG A 191 -2.21 2.41 -11.15
N THR A 192 -3.01 1.40 -11.40
CA THR A 192 -2.56 0.01 -11.50
C THR A 192 -1.93 -0.25 -12.86
N VAL A 193 -0.82 -0.98 -12.85
CA VAL A 193 -0.27 -1.63 -14.03
C VAL A 193 0.23 -3.02 -13.63
N LYS A 194 -0.18 -4.07 -14.37
CA LYS A 194 0.24 -5.44 -14.08
C LYS A 194 0.41 -6.23 -15.38
N PHE A 195 1.55 -6.92 -15.51
CA PHE A 195 1.75 -7.95 -16.51
C PHE A 195 1.09 -9.25 -16.05
N VAL A 196 0.30 -9.85 -16.93
CA VAL A 196 -0.43 -11.10 -16.68
C VAL A 196 -0.68 -11.78 -18.01
N ASP A 197 -0.50 -13.09 -18.12
CA ASP A 197 -0.96 -13.86 -19.27
C ASP A 197 -2.46 -14.16 -19.10
N LEU A 198 -3.31 -13.35 -19.73
CA LEU A 198 -4.77 -13.39 -19.58
C LEU A 198 -5.46 -14.40 -20.52
N ASN A 199 -4.77 -14.84 -21.57
CA ASN A 199 -5.30 -15.73 -22.61
C ASN A 199 -4.62 -17.09 -22.64
N LYS A 200 -3.64 -17.34 -21.76
CA LYS A 200 -2.89 -18.60 -21.61
C LYS A 200 -2.04 -18.94 -22.85
N ASP A 201 -1.54 -17.95 -23.56
CA ASP A 201 -0.64 -18.14 -24.72
C ASP A 201 0.84 -18.07 -24.36
N GLY A 202 1.15 -17.77 -23.10
CA GLY A 202 2.51 -17.67 -22.56
C GLY A 202 3.19 -16.33 -22.81
N TRP A 203 2.50 -15.33 -23.36
CA TRP A 203 2.94 -13.95 -23.46
C TRP A 203 2.29 -13.12 -22.36
N LEU A 204 3.00 -12.08 -21.91
CA LEU A 204 2.48 -11.18 -20.88
C LEU A 204 1.60 -10.11 -21.52
N ASP A 205 0.30 -10.17 -21.23
CA ASP A 205 -0.67 -9.12 -21.48
C ASP A 205 -0.56 -8.01 -20.43
N LEU A 206 -1.35 -6.93 -20.55
CA LEU A 206 -1.24 -5.79 -19.67
C LEU A 206 -2.60 -5.32 -19.13
N LEU A 207 -2.71 -5.28 -17.81
CA LEU A 207 -3.75 -4.51 -17.12
C LEU A 207 -3.22 -3.10 -16.83
N ASN A 208 -3.97 -2.06 -17.22
CA ASN A 208 -3.57 -0.67 -17.03
C ASN A 208 -4.78 0.19 -16.66
N PHE A 209 -4.97 0.43 -15.35
CA PHE A 209 -6.16 1.07 -14.79
C PHE A 209 -5.86 2.48 -14.30
N ALA A 210 -6.82 3.38 -14.47
CA ALA A 210 -6.70 4.76 -14.11
C ALA A 210 -7.71 5.23 -13.08
N PHE A 211 -7.33 6.29 -12.38
CA PHE A 211 -8.28 7.06 -11.59
C PHE A 211 -9.26 7.75 -12.53
N PRO A 212 -10.59 7.62 -12.31
CA PRO A 212 -11.60 8.16 -13.23
C PRO A 212 -11.42 9.66 -13.48
N SER A 213 -11.36 10.07 -14.72
CA SER A 213 -11.27 11.47 -15.11
C SER A 213 -12.66 12.08 -15.31
N ARG A 214 -12.75 13.40 -15.13
CA ARG A 214 -14.01 14.11 -15.42
C ARG A 214 -14.24 14.28 -16.93
N GLU A 215 -13.15 14.34 -17.66
CA GLU A 215 -13.12 14.50 -19.10
C GLU A 215 -13.76 13.32 -19.84
N MET A 216 -13.65 12.13 -19.24
CA MET A 216 -14.24 10.90 -19.79
C MET A 216 -15.71 10.69 -19.41
N GLU A 217 -16.33 11.65 -18.70
CA GLU A 217 -17.77 11.67 -18.38
C GLU A 217 -18.33 10.35 -17.79
N GLY A 218 -17.47 9.56 -17.16
CA GLY A 218 -17.82 8.27 -16.55
C GLY A 218 -17.50 7.06 -17.40
N GLU A 219 -16.91 7.21 -18.58
CA GLU A 219 -16.32 6.10 -19.31
C GLU A 219 -15.16 5.47 -18.51
N SER A 220 -14.99 4.19 -18.70
CA SER A 220 -13.91 3.45 -18.04
C SER A 220 -12.56 3.73 -18.68
N GLU A 221 -11.55 3.97 -17.83
CA GLU A 221 -10.14 4.00 -18.20
C GLU A 221 -9.40 2.80 -17.55
N SER A 222 -10.11 1.69 -17.32
CA SER A 222 -9.53 0.43 -16.82
C SER A 222 -9.30 -0.52 -18.00
N TYR A 223 -8.20 -0.31 -18.69
CA TYR A 223 -7.86 -0.99 -19.94
C TYR A 223 -7.27 -2.38 -19.70
N VAL A 224 -7.67 -3.31 -20.55
CA VAL A 224 -7.10 -4.65 -20.69
C VAL A 224 -6.52 -4.79 -22.09
N PHE A 225 -5.21 -4.99 -22.18
CA PHE A 225 -4.48 -5.08 -23.43
C PHE A 225 -3.99 -6.51 -23.65
N ASN A 226 -4.17 -7.00 -24.86
CA ASN A 226 -3.58 -8.23 -25.37
C ASN A 226 -2.18 -7.94 -25.94
N ASN A 227 -1.21 -8.77 -25.61
CA ASN A 227 0.09 -8.83 -26.29
C ASN A 227 -0.06 -9.53 -27.65
N THR A 228 0.23 -8.83 -28.73
CA THR A 228 0.07 -9.37 -30.08
C THR A 228 1.24 -10.25 -30.53
N GLN A 229 2.07 -10.70 -29.58
CA GLN A 229 3.22 -11.61 -29.77
C GLN A 229 4.34 -11.07 -30.67
N ASN A 230 4.43 -9.77 -30.84
CA ASN A 230 5.44 -9.07 -31.62
C ASN A 230 5.99 -7.84 -30.89
N GLY A 231 5.92 -7.83 -29.55
CA GLY A 231 6.31 -6.71 -28.71
C GLY A 231 5.33 -5.52 -28.78
N GLN A 232 4.07 -5.75 -29.18
CA GLN A 232 3.03 -4.73 -29.29
C GLN A 232 1.80 -5.09 -28.45
N PHE A 233 1.04 -4.09 -28.03
CA PHE A 233 -0.21 -4.27 -27.30
C PHE A 233 -1.41 -3.75 -28.09
N ALA A 234 -2.50 -4.50 -28.07
CA ALA A 234 -3.81 -4.10 -28.61
C ALA A 234 -4.84 -4.01 -27.48
N GLU A 235 -5.67 -2.96 -27.47
CA GLU A 235 -6.81 -2.87 -26.54
C GLU A 235 -7.86 -3.92 -26.87
N GLU A 236 -8.18 -4.81 -25.92
CA GLU A 236 -9.19 -5.85 -26.07
C GLU A 236 -10.51 -5.48 -25.40
N THR A 237 -10.45 -5.01 -24.15
CA THR A 237 -11.64 -4.65 -23.39
C THR A 237 -11.33 -3.61 -22.30
N LYS A 238 -12.39 -3.12 -21.69
CA LYS A 238 -12.32 -2.25 -20.50
C LYS A 238 -13.21 -2.82 -19.41
N LEU A 239 -12.68 -2.86 -18.18
CA LEU A 239 -13.52 -3.15 -17.03
C LEU A 239 -14.40 -1.94 -16.68
N PRO A 240 -15.54 -2.13 -16.00
CA PRO A 240 -16.41 -1.05 -15.60
C PRO A 240 -15.67 0.02 -14.79
N ALA A 241 -16.04 1.29 -14.99
CA ALA A 241 -15.48 2.40 -14.24
C ALA A 241 -15.80 2.27 -12.74
N VAL A 242 -14.80 2.44 -11.90
CA VAL A 242 -14.92 2.44 -10.44
C VAL A 242 -14.65 3.85 -9.92
N ARG A 243 -15.52 4.35 -9.06
CA ARG A 243 -15.35 5.68 -8.45
C ARG A 243 -14.22 5.66 -7.42
N ARG A 244 -13.52 6.80 -7.30
CA ARG A 244 -12.43 7.06 -6.38
C ARG A 244 -11.25 6.10 -6.60
N ASP A 245 -10.68 5.54 -5.56
CA ASP A 245 -9.46 4.72 -5.54
C ASP A 245 -9.71 3.22 -5.71
N GLY A 246 -10.82 2.83 -6.32
CA GLY A 246 -11.14 1.44 -6.63
C GLY A 246 -10.33 0.88 -7.81
N GLN A 247 -9.05 1.21 -7.93
CA GLN A 247 -8.14 0.68 -8.95
C GLN A 247 -7.14 -0.32 -8.36
N LYS A 248 -7.15 -0.53 -7.04
CA LYS A 248 -6.37 -1.57 -6.39
C LYS A 248 -6.83 -2.93 -6.88
N THR A 249 -5.90 -3.78 -7.27
CA THR A 249 -6.25 -5.01 -7.99
C THR A 249 -5.39 -6.18 -7.52
N LEU A 250 -6.06 -7.27 -7.16
CA LEU A 250 -5.44 -8.59 -7.07
C LEU A 250 -5.78 -9.38 -8.34
N VAL A 251 -4.77 -10.04 -8.90
CA VAL A 251 -4.93 -11.04 -9.97
C VAL A 251 -4.83 -12.42 -9.32
N THR A 252 -5.87 -13.23 -9.46
CA THR A 252 -5.98 -14.53 -8.82
C THR A 252 -6.76 -15.48 -9.73
N ASP A 253 -6.76 -16.76 -9.45
CA ASP A 253 -7.63 -17.77 -10.06
C ASP A 253 -8.42 -18.40 -8.92
N PHE A 254 -9.48 -17.69 -8.47
CA PHE A 254 -10.19 -18.09 -7.25
C PHE A 254 -11.08 -19.32 -7.46
N ASN A 255 -11.47 -19.61 -8.69
CA ASN A 255 -12.30 -20.77 -9.01
C ASN A 255 -11.50 -21.97 -9.56
N GLN A 256 -10.19 -21.82 -9.71
CA GLN A 256 -9.24 -22.82 -10.19
C GLN A 256 -9.55 -23.37 -11.60
N ASP A 257 -10.10 -22.53 -12.49
CA ASP A 257 -10.32 -22.89 -13.89
C ASP A 257 -9.10 -22.62 -14.78
N GLY A 258 -8.09 -21.99 -14.20
CA GLY A 258 -6.82 -21.64 -14.81
C GLY A 258 -6.84 -20.32 -15.58
N LEU A 259 -7.95 -19.58 -15.62
CA LEU A 259 -8.00 -18.23 -16.16
C LEU A 259 -7.78 -17.20 -15.03
N PRO A 260 -7.00 -16.13 -15.29
CA PRO A 260 -6.81 -15.11 -14.28
C PRO A 260 -8.09 -14.29 -14.03
N ASP A 261 -8.61 -14.40 -12.81
CA ASP A 261 -9.69 -13.58 -12.28
C ASP A 261 -9.17 -12.29 -11.65
N LEU A 262 -10.05 -11.32 -11.41
CA LEU A 262 -9.68 -10.04 -10.86
C LEU A 262 -10.52 -9.69 -9.63
N ILE A 263 -9.86 -9.28 -8.55
CA ILE A 263 -10.52 -8.65 -7.40
C ILE A 263 -10.11 -7.19 -7.37
N ILE A 264 -11.06 -6.28 -7.61
CA ILE A 264 -10.85 -4.84 -7.58
C ILE A 264 -11.39 -4.28 -6.27
N TYR A 265 -10.59 -3.52 -5.53
CA TYR A 265 -10.93 -3.06 -4.19
C TYR A 265 -10.45 -1.64 -3.89
N GLY A 266 -10.81 -1.13 -2.72
CA GLY A 266 -10.49 0.21 -2.23
C GLY A 266 -11.42 0.58 -1.08
N ASN A 267 -11.75 1.87 -0.94
CA ASN A 267 -12.60 2.38 0.15
C ASN A 267 -14.08 1.96 0.04
N ASP A 268 -14.54 1.64 -1.17
CA ASP A 268 -15.87 1.04 -1.39
C ASP A 268 -15.77 -0.50 -1.24
N LYS A 269 -16.83 -1.19 -1.53
CA LYS A 269 -16.85 -2.66 -1.52
C LYS A 269 -15.90 -3.23 -2.58
N ALA A 270 -15.18 -4.28 -2.22
CA ALA A 270 -14.44 -5.09 -3.17
C ALA A 270 -15.40 -5.75 -4.18
N ARG A 271 -14.91 -5.93 -5.42
CA ARG A 271 -15.63 -6.58 -6.53
C ARG A 271 -14.79 -7.69 -7.09
N ALA A 272 -15.44 -8.82 -7.38
CA ALA A 272 -14.81 -9.96 -8.03
C ALA A 272 -15.32 -10.08 -9.47
N TYR A 273 -14.40 -10.14 -10.40
CA TYR A 273 -14.63 -10.33 -11.83
C TYR A 273 -14.03 -11.65 -12.25
N GLN A 274 -14.89 -12.61 -12.57
CA GLN A 274 -14.49 -13.92 -13.07
C GLN A 274 -14.23 -13.86 -14.57
N ALA A 275 -13.10 -14.38 -15.00
CA ALA A 275 -12.81 -14.58 -16.41
C ALA A 275 -13.67 -15.74 -16.94
N THR A 276 -14.53 -15.45 -17.94
CA THR A 276 -15.35 -16.48 -18.60
C THR A 276 -14.65 -17.07 -19.82
N LYS A 277 -13.77 -16.30 -20.41
CA LYS A 277 -12.76 -16.66 -21.41
C LYS A 277 -11.71 -15.55 -21.47
N ALA A 278 -10.71 -15.71 -22.32
CA ALA A 278 -9.68 -14.68 -22.52
C ALA A 278 -10.31 -13.29 -22.70
N PHE A 279 -9.88 -12.33 -21.86
CA PHE A 279 -10.29 -10.92 -21.88
C PHE A 279 -11.78 -10.61 -21.62
N GLU A 280 -12.62 -11.61 -21.32
CA GLU A 280 -14.03 -11.40 -20.99
C GLU A 280 -14.31 -11.73 -19.52
N TYR A 281 -14.93 -10.79 -18.84
CA TYR A 281 -15.16 -10.84 -17.39
C TYR A 281 -16.63 -10.67 -17.04
N GLU A 282 -17.09 -11.44 -16.05
CA GLU A 282 -18.40 -11.31 -15.42
C GLU A 282 -18.27 -10.86 -13.97
N ASP A 283 -19.13 -9.92 -13.53
CA ASP A 283 -19.19 -9.51 -12.11
C ASP A 283 -19.91 -10.59 -11.29
N VAL A 284 -19.12 -11.35 -10.55
CA VAL A 284 -19.56 -12.43 -9.65
C VAL A 284 -19.43 -12.08 -8.18
N THR A 285 -19.34 -10.78 -7.86
CA THR A 285 -19.07 -10.28 -6.50
C THR A 285 -19.93 -10.90 -5.43
N SER A 286 -21.23 -11.06 -5.68
CA SER A 286 -22.18 -11.56 -4.67
C SER A 286 -22.04 -13.06 -4.37
N SER A 287 -21.53 -13.85 -5.31
CA SER A 287 -21.23 -15.27 -5.12
C SER A 287 -19.87 -15.50 -4.48
N VAL A 288 -18.87 -14.69 -4.86
CA VAL A 288 -17.51 -14.77 -4.32
C VAL A 288 -17.43 -14.21 -2.90
N PHE A 289 -18.09 -13.07 -2.65
CA PHE A 289 -18.16 -12.42 -1.35
C PHE A 289 -19.61 -12.28 -0.87
N PRO A 290 -20.20 -13.33 -0.26
CA PRO A 290 -21.56 -13.25 0.29
C PRO A 290 -21.73 -12.15 1.34
N THR A 291 -20.66 -11.85 2.10
CA THR A 291 -20.56 -10.67 2.97
C THR A 291 -19.71 -9.60 2.30
N PRO A 292 -20.23 -8.39 2.03
CA PRO A 292 -19.49 -7.34 1.36
C PRO A 292 -18.23 -6.93 2.12
N LEU A 293 -17.07 -6.96 1.45
CA LEU A 293 -15.80 -6.46 1.97
C LEU A 293 -15.67 -4.96 1.69
N LYS A 294 -15.43 -4.17 2.74
CA LYS A 294 -15.24 -2.71 2.65
C LYS A 294 -13.97 -2.27 3.36
N ASP A 295 -13.54 -1.06 3.02
CA ASP A 295 -12.37 -0.42 3.65
C ASP A 295 -11.10 -1.26 3.52
N VAL A 296 -10.98 -1.95 2.38
CA VAL A 296 -9.87 -2.86 2.07
C VAL A 296 -8.64 -2.04 1.67
N THR A 297 -7.53 -2.27 2.36
CA THR A 297 -6.25 -1.62 2.09
C THR A 297 -5.34 -2.46 1.22
N SER A 298 -5.25 -3.77 1.49
CA SER A 298 -4.59 -4.74 0.62
C SER A 298 -5.25 -6.12 0.72
N ILE A 299 -5.03 -6.95 -0.30
CA ILE A 299 -5.41 -8.36 -0.31
C ILE A 299 -4.17 -9.16 -0.71
N ASN A 300 -3.84 -10.18 0.06
CA ASN A 300 -2.72 -11.08 -0.23
C ASN A 300 -3.23 -12.53 -0.33
N GLU A 301 -2.77 -13.27 -1.34
CA GLU A 301 -3.02 -14.70 -1.44
C GLU A 301 -2.18 -15.46 -0.42
N ILE A 302 -2.75 -16.50 0.16
CA ILE A 302 -2.10 -17.37 1.14
C ILE A 302 -2.69 -18.78 1.01
N ASP A 303 -1.88 -19.81 0.91
CA ASP A 303 -2.30 -21.19 1.16
C ASP A 303 -2.13 -21.43 2.67
N PHE A 304 -3.19 -21.13 3.44
CA PHE A 304 -3.13 -21.05 4.90
C PHE A 304 -2.95 -22.41 5.55
N ASP A 305 -3.62 -23.43 5.04
CA ASP A 305 -3.66 -24.77 5.64
C ASP A 305 -2.99 -25.86 4.78
N ASN A 306 -2.34 -25.44 3.69
CA ASN A 306 -1.63 -26.30 2.74
C ASN A 306 -2.58 -27.32 2.04
N ASP A 307 -3.82 -26.91 1.75
CA ASP A 307 -4.76 -27.75 1.02
C ASP A 307 -4.63 -27.61 -0.51
N GLY A 308 -3.85 -26.60 -0.96
CA GLY A 308 -3.47 -26.38 -2.36
C GLY A 308 -4.39 -25.42 -3.10
N ASP A 309 -5.34 -24.75 -2.43
CA ASP A 309 -5.98 -23.57 -2.99
C ASP A 309 -5.45 -22.28 -2.34
N PHE A 310 -5.74 -21.14 -2.96
CA PHE A 310 -5.35 -19.87 -2.38
C PHE A 310 -6.52 -19.23 -1.64
N ASP A 311 -6.29 -19.01 -0.36
CA ASP A 311 -7.08 -18.18 0.53
C ASP A 311 -6.71 -16.71 0.37
N LEU A 312 -7.45 -15.81 1.02
CA LEU A 312 -7.18 -14.38 1.00
C LEU A 312 -7.00 -13.84 2.42
N PHE A 313 -5.86 -13.21 2.67
CA PHE A 313 -5.70 -12.35 3.84
C PHE A 313 -5.96 -10.90 3.44
N VAL A 314 -6.94 -10.27 4.12
CA VAL A 314 -7.45 -8.93 3.78
C VAL A 314 -7.15 -7.96 4.91
N THR A 315 -6.32 -6.96 4.64
CA THR A 315 -6.07 -5.86 5.59
C THR A 315 -7.10 -4.75 5.41
N ARG A 316 -7.46 -4.09 6.52
CA ARG A 316 -8.53 -3.09 6.52
C ARG A 316 -8.17 -1.88 7.38
N SER A 317 -8.54 -0.70 6.91
CA SER A 317 -8.31 0.55 7.65
C SER A 317 -9.40 1.57 7.40
N VAL A 318 -9.84 2.21 8.46
CA VAL A 318 -10.68 3.40 8.35
C VAL A 318 -9.82 4.58 7.88
N GLU A 319 -10.33 5.37 6.93
CA GLU A 319 -9.65 6.61 6.54
C GLU A 319 -9.68 7.62 7.68
N TYR A 320 -8.54 8.29 7.89
CA TYR A 320 -8.49 9.41 8.81
C TYR A 320 -9.29 10.59 8.24
N GLN A 321 -10.04 11.25 9.12
CA GLN A 321 -10.84 12.40 8.73
C GLN A 321 -9.96 13.65 8.55
N ALA A 322 -10.43 14.61 7.78
CA ALA A 322 -9.78 15.90 7.68
C ALA A 322 -9.66 16.56 9.05
N GLY A 323 -8.45 16.96 9.43
CA GLY A 323 -8.18 17.54 10.75
C GLY A 323 -8.07 16.52 11.88
N GLN A 324 -7.94 15.23 11.57
CA GLN A 324 -7.64 14.20 12.57
C GLN A 324 -6.35 14.56 13.31
N THR A 325 -6.39 14.45 14.64
CA THR A 325 -5.23 14.69 15.49
C THR A 325 -5.03 13.54 16.47
N PHE A 326 -3.77 13.39 16.88
CA PHE A 326 -3.33 12.44 17.88
C PHE A 326 -2.51 13.21 18.90
N TYR A 327 -2.85 13.14 20.19
CA TYR A 327 -2.18 13.88 21.22
C TYR A 327 -1.75 12.97 22.37
N ASP A 328 -0.49 13.05 22.74
CA ASP A 328 0.05 12.45 23.95
C ASP A 328 0.67 13.52 24.86
N LYS A 329 0.09 13.70 26.03
CA LYS A 329 0.53 14.70 27.01
C LYS A 329 1.89 14.37 27.61
N SER A 330 2.20 13.09 27.80
CA SER A 330 3.45 12.65 28.43
C SER A 330 4.65 12.87 27.51
N LEU A 331 4.46 12.67 26.21
CA LEU A 331 5.43 12.91 25.15
C LEU A 331 5.44 14.38 24.70
N GLN A 332 4.39 15.15 25.03
CA GLN A 332 4.14 16.50 24.55
C GLN A 332 4.12 16.58 23.02
N LEU A 333 3.52 15.57 22.38
CA LEU A 333 3.43 15.43 20.93
C LEU A 333 1.98 15.58 20.46
N LEU A 334 1.80 16.36 19.39
CA LEU A 334 0.55 16.53 18.67
C LEU A 334 0.76 16.12 17.20
N GLY A 335 0.33 14.93 16.82
CA GLY A 335 0.26 14.50 15.43
C GLY A 335 -0.97 15.10 14.74
N TYR A 336 -0.82 15.53 13.50
CA TYR A 336 -1.91 16.09 12.70
C TYR A 336 -1.99 15.46 11.31
N TYR A 337 -3.23 15.32 10.84
CA TYR A 337 -3.55 14.83 9.51
C TYR A 337 -4.62 15.73 8.90
N TRP A 338 -4.40 16.22 7.69
CA TRP A 338 -5.44 16.95 6.98
C TRP A 338 -5.56 16.54 5.52
N LEU A 339 -6.77 16.70 5.02
CA LEU A 339 -7.10 16.56 3.63
C LEU A 339 -7.03 17.92 2.92
N ARG A 340 -7.27 17.89 1.63
CA ARG A 340 -7.43 19.05 0.77
C ARG A 340 -8.47 20.04 1.32
N GLY A 341 -8.17 21.31 1.26
CA GLY A 341 -9.07 22.42 1.63
C GLY A 341 -8.46 23.33 2.68
N VAL A 342 -9.31 24.13 3.32
CA VAL A 342 -8.96 24.98 4.45
C VAL A 342 -9.41 24.28 5.73
N HIS A 343 -8.51 24.18 6.69
CA HIS A 343 -8.80 23.62 7.99
C HIS A 343 -8.05 24.37 9.08
N THR A 344 -8.77 24.83 10.10
CA THR A 344 -8.19 25.43 11.29
C THR A 344 -8.33 24.45 12.45
N PHE A 345 -7.20 24.01 13.00
CA PHE A 345 -7.18 23.12 14.15
C PHE A 345 -7.57 23.88 15.43
N PRO A 346 -8.06 23.22 16.47
CA PRO A 346 -8.19 23.86 17.78
C PRO A 346 -6.86 24.46 18.25
N ALA A 347 -6.91 25.60 18.95
CA ALA A 347 -5.73 26.16 19.58
C ALA A 347 -5.15 25.19 20.61
N PHE A 348 -3.83 25.19 20.74
CA PHE A 348 -3.13 24.31 21.68
C PHE A 348 -2.23 25.12 22.62
N TYR A 349 -1.94 24.57 23.78
CA TYR A 349 -1.01 25.14 24.73
C TYR A 349 0.39 24.55 24.53
N ALA A 350 1.38 25.43 24.48
CA ALA A 350 2.79 25.07 24.42
C ALA A 350 3.63 26.14 25.08
N GLY A 351 4.89 25.80 25.38
CA GLY A 351 5.87 26.75 25.87
C GLY A 351 6.21 27.82 24.82
N PRO A 352 7.24 28.65 25.09
CA PRO A 352 7.70 29.69 24.18
C PRO A 352 8.32 29.14 22.89
N VAL A 353 8.59 27.83 22.82
CA VAL A 353 9.22 27.17 21.69
C VAL A 353 8.39 25.94 21.33
N ILE A 354 8.12 25.77 20.05
CA ILE A 354 7.57 24.54 19.45
C ILE A 354 8.49 24.04 18.35
N GLU A 355 8.40 22.75 18.05
CA GLU A 355 9.12 22.13 16.94
C GLU A 355 8.12 21.35 16.07
N PHE A 356 8.10 21.63 14.77
CA PHE A 356 7.52 20.73 13.81
C PHE A 356 8.52 19.64 13.50
N ILE A 357 8.09 18.37 13.61
CA ILE A 357 8.85 17.20 13.22
C ILE A 357 8.25 16.65 11.94
N ASN A 358 9.08 16.34 10.97
CA ASN A 358 8.68 15.80 9.67
C ASN A 358 7.64 16.67 8.95
N PHE A 359 7.77 17.99 9.04
CA PHE A 359 6.94 18.91 8.29
C PHE A 359 7.24 18.79 6.80
N GLN A 360 6.23 18.48 6.00
CA GLN A 360 6.35 18.41 4.54
C GLN A 360 5.46 19.47 3.90
N SER A 361 6.07 20.33 3.09
CA SER A 361 5.33 21.29 2.28
C SER A 361 4.43 20.55 1.29
N GLN A 362 3.31 21.15 0.96
CA GLN A 362 2.32 20.58 0.06
C GLN A 362 2.62 20.97 -1.39
N TRP A 363 2.61 20.01 -2.29
CA TRP A 363 2.64 20.34 -3.71
C TRP A 363 1.33 21.01 -4.16
N PRO A 364 1.34 22.09 -4.93
CA PRO A 364 2.51 22.84 -5.45
C PRO A 364 2.97 23.98 -4.54
N THR A 365 2.54 24.05 -3.29
CA THR A 365 2.86 25.13 -2.35
C THR A 365 4.05 24.76 -1.49
N LYS A 366 4.86 25.75 -1.15
CA LYS A 366 6.12 25.57 -0.41
C LYS A 366 6.11 26.27 0.94
N ASP A 367 5.02 26.98 1.27
CA ASP A 367 5.08 27.99 2.31
C ASP A 367 4.53 27.50 3.64
N LEU A 368 5.27 27.80 4.71
CA LEU A 368 4.80 27.87 6.07
C LEU A 368 4.69 29.37 6.41
N PHE A 369 3.48 29.85 6.69
CA PHE A 369 3.19 31.24 7.04
C PHE A 369 3.21 31.43 8.54
N ILE A 370 3.96 32.43 9.03
CA ILE A 370 4.24 32.62 10.46
C ILE A 370 3.65 33.95 10.94
N GLY A 371 2.97 33.92 12.11
CA GLY A 371 2.41 35.07 12.80
C GLY A 371 1.29 35.78 12.08
N GLU A 372 0.82 36.92 12.62
CA GLU A 372 -0.29 37.73 12.12
C GLU A 372 -0.06 38.22 10.69
N SER A 373 1.16 38.58 10.35
CA SER A 373 1.53 39.08 9.02
C SER A 373 1.56 37.97 7.96
N ALA A 374 1.40 36.69 8.34
CA ALA A 374 1.57 35.53 7.48
C ALA A 374 2.93 35.60 6.73
N TYR A 375 4.00 35.84 7.46
CA TYR A 375 5.34 35.90 6.89
C TYR A 375 5.72 34.51 6.32
N PRO A 376 6.11 34.41 5.04
CA PRO A 376 6.48 33.14 4.46
C PRO A 376 7.84 32.67 4.95
N TYR A 377 7.90 31.50 5.56
CA TYR A 377 9.15 30.84 5.89
C TYR A 377 9.72 30.19 4.63
N ALA A 378 10.92 30.61 4.25
CA ALA A 378 11.61 30.08 3.08
C ALA A 378 12.48 28.88 3.46
N PHE A 379 12.23 27.76 2.80
CA PHE A 379 13.10 26.58 2.91
C PHE A 379 14.15 26.59 1.81
N GLU A 380 15.35 26.11 2.12
CA GLU A 380 16.41 25.90 1.15
C GLU A 380 16.28 24.54 0.47
N GLY A 381 16.55 24.47 -0.83
CA GLY A 381 16.55 23.25 -1.63
C GLY A 381 15.17 22.64 -1.89
N GLU A 382 15.08 21.32 -1.96
CA GLU A 382 13.80 20.60 -2.10
C GLU A 382 12.96 20.74 -0.83
N THR A 383 11.74 21.24 -0.99
CA THR A 383 10.89 21.62 0.14
C THR A 383 9.80 20.63 0.49
N HIS A 384 9.59 19.58 -0.33
CA HIS A 384 8.55 18.58 -0.11
C HIS A 384 9.03 17.36 0.68
N ILE A 385 10.32 17.28 1.01
CA ILE A 385 10.86 16.29 1.96
C ILE A 385 10.57 16.72 3.40
N GLY A 386 10.43 15.74 4.30
CA GLY A 386 10.20 16.00 5.72
C GLY A 386 11.35 16.77 6.36
N ARG A 387 11.02 17.83 7.07
CA ARG A 387 11.98 18.71 7.74
C ARG A 387 11.51 19.05 9.14
N ASP A 388 12.46 19.29 10.01
CA ASP A 388 12.17 19.81 11.34
C ASP A 388 12.28 21.34 11.33
N VAL A 389 11.28 22.00 11.93
CA VAL A 389 11.21 23.47 11.99
C VAL A 389 11.00 23.90 13.42
N ARG A 390 11.97 24.62 13.98
CA ARG A 390 11.88 25.18 15.32
C ARG A 390 11.38 26.63 15.27
N LEU A 391 10.33 26.93 16.03
CA LEU A 391 9.74 28.28 16.13
C LEU A 391 9.75 28.80 17.57
N VAL A 392 10.04 30.08 17.71
CA VAL A 392 9.97 30.82 18.97
C VAL A 392 8.76 31.74 18.94
N ASN A 393 8.05 31.86 20.05
CA ASN A 393 6.81 32.64 20.14
C ASN A 393 7.00 34.13 19.77
N SER A 394 8.18 34.73 20.09
CA SER A 394 8.49 36.12 19.73
C SER A 394 8.48 36.36 18.22
N ASP A 395 8.84 35.36 17.42
CA ASP A 395 8.94 35.43 15.97
C ASP A 395 7.63 35.07 15.26
N ALA A 396 6.64 34.56 16.03
CA ALA A 396 5.37 34.04 15.51
C ALA A 396 4.15 34.74 16.14
N LEU A 397 4.27 36.00 16.55
CA LEU A 397 3.20 36.73 17.24
C LEU A 397 1.95 36.89 16.36
N GLY A 398 0.79 36.63 16.96
CA GLY A 398 -0.52 36.74 16.33
C GLY A 398 -0.82 35.58 15.37
N PHE A 399 -1.99 35.63 14.75
CA PHE A 399 -2.44 34.69 13.73
C PHE A 399 -3.26 35.44 12.67
N PRO A 400 -3.13 35.17 11.37
CA PRO A 400 -3.79 35.96 10.35
C PRO A 400 -5.30 35.73 10.32
N ASP A 401 -6.07 36.79 10.09
CA ASP A 401 -7.53 36.74 9.96
C ASP A 401 -8.00 35.96 8.71
N LYS A 402 -7.16 35.88 7.69
CA LYS A 402 -7.46 35.24 6.40
C LYS A 402 -6.38 34.24 6.00
N LEU A 403 -6.82 33.11 5.48
CA LEU A 403 -5.95 32.03 4.95
C LEU A 403 -6.06 32.02 3.41
N ASP A 404 -5.66 33.12 2.78
CA ASP A 404 -5.87 33.35 1.33
C ASP A 404 -4.82 32.64 0.48
N LYS A 405 -3.64 32.38 1.03
CA LYS A 405 -2.56 31.68 0.33
C LYS A 405 -2.59 30.20 0.65
N LYS A 406 -2.13 29.40 -0.29
CA LYS A 406 -2.00 27.94 -0.08
C LYS A 406 -0.70 27.63 0.69
N GLY A 407 -0.84 26.87 1.77
CA GLY A 407 0.23 26.49 2.68
C GLY A 407 -0.27 26.15 4.07
N ALA A 408 0.64 26.04 5.01
CA ALA A 408 0.35 25.90 6.44
C ALA A 408 0.54 27.25 7.16
N TYR A 409 -0.20 27.50 8.24
CA TYR A 409 -0.16 28.72 9.01
C TYR A 409 0.03 28.39 10.49
N ILE A 410 0.93 29.11 11.15
CA ILE A 410 1.22 28.94 12.57
C ILE A 410 1.42 30.31 13.24
N GLY A 411 0.85 30.50 14.43
CA GLY A 411 1.04 31.72 15.17
C GLY A 411 0.82 31.56 16.67
N TYR A 412 1.52 32.37 17.44
CA TYR A 412 1.38 32.46 18.89
C TYR A 412 0.34 33.53 19.24
N ILE A 413 -0.79 33.11 19.78
CA ILE A 413 -1.94 33.99 20.06
C ILE A 413 -1.96 34.52 21.52
N GLY A 414 -0.88 34.32 22.25
CA GLY A 414 -0.73 34.82 23.63
C GLY A 414 -1.07 33.75 24.69
N ASN A 415 -0.69 34.04 25.93
CA ASN A 415 -0.99 33.21 27.11
C ASN A 415 -0.59 31.74 26.99
N GLY A 416 0.51 31.44 26.29
CA GLY A 416 0.95 30.06 26.02
C GLY A 416 0.17 29.33 24.95
N GLN A 417 -0.71 30.00 24.23
CA GLN A 417 -1.53 29.40 23.17
C GLN A 417 -0.95 29.65 21.78
N TRP A 418 -1.02 28.62 20.96
CA TRP A 418 -0.66 28.61 19.54
C TRP A 418 -1.86 28.22 18.71
N GLN A 419 -1.93 28.76 17.50
CA GLN A 419 -2.96 28.44 16.52
C GLN A 419 -2.30 27.89 15.26
N PHE A 420 -2.82 26.74 14.75
CA PHE A 420 -2.37 26.10 13.52
C PHE A 420 -3.52 25.95 12.53
N ALA A 421 -3.26 26.20 11.28
CA ALA A 421 -4.22 26.01 10.20
C ALA A 421 -3.52 25.63 8.89
N THR A 422 -4.29 25.12 7.95
CA THR A 422 -3.82 24.73 6.62
C THR A 422 -4.80 25.17 5.53
N ALA A 423 -4.27 25.56 4.39
CA ALA A 423 -5.03 25.82 3.16
C ALA A 423 -4.31 25.11 2.00
N THR A 424 -4.72 23.88 1.66
CA THR A 424 -3.91 23.00 0.82
C THR A 424 -4.67 22.32 -0.31
N PHE A 425 -3.91 21.74 -1.26
CA PHE A 425 -4.44 20.97 -2.39
C PHE A 425 -4.34 19.46 -2.20
N SER A 426 -3.51 18.99 -1.28
CA SER A 426 -3.24 17.56 -1.05
C SER A 426 -3.22 17.20 0.44
N ILE A 427 -3.15 15.92 0.73
CA ILE A 427 -3.01 15.38 2.08
C ILE A 427 -1.63 15.72 2.64
N SER A 428 -1.53 16.02 3.93
CA SER A 428 -0.27 16.10 4.66
C SER A 428 -0.41 15.66 6.11
N THR A 429 0.74 15.33 6.70
CA THR A 429 0.89 14.93 8.09
C THR A 429 2.10 15.64 8.69
N GLY A 430 2.25 15.53 9.98
CA GLY A 430 3.42 15.98 10.72
C GLY A 430 3.14 15.94 12.23
N VAL A 431 4.13 16.30 13.02
CA VAL A 431 4.04 16.34 14.48
C VAL A 431 4.47 17.69 14.98
N ILE A 432 3.76 18.24 15.98
CA ILE A 432 4.19 19.41 16.74
C ILE A 432 4.62 18.92 18.11
N LYS A 433 5.88 19.17 18.46
CA LYS A 433 6.48 18.87 19.77
C LYS A 433 6.43 20.09 20.67
N GLY A 434 6.32 19.85 21.99
CA GLY A 434 6.23 20.87 23.02
C GLY A 434 4.79 21.24 23.40
N VAL A 435 3.80 20.48 22.92
CA VAL A 435 2.38 20.69 23.21
C VAL A 435 2.04 20.16 24.61
N THR A 436 1.64 21.06 25.51
CA THR A 436 1.33 20.73 26.91
C THR A 436 -0.14 20.46 27.15
N ALA A 437 -1.03 20.99 26.30
CA ALA A 437 -2.46 20.68 26.30
C ALA A 437 -3.08 20.86 24.92
N PHE A 438 -3.96 19.91 24.55
CA PHE A 438 -4.76 19.92 23.33
C PHE A 438 -6.11 19.24 23.59
N PRO A 439 -7.23 19.69 23.00
CA PRO A 439 -8.50 18.99 23.09
C PRO A 439 -8.39 17.60 22.46
N GLN A 440 -8.78 16.57 23.22
CA GLN A 440 -8.75 15.21 22.72
C GLN A 440 -9.84 14.99 21.67
N MET A 441 -9.48 14.47 20.51
CA MET A 441 -10.42 14.06 19.48
C MET A 441 -10.71 12.56 19.58
N GLN A 442 -11.94 12.17 19.23
CA GLN A 442 -12.26 10.75 19.10
C GLN A 442 -11.48 10.14 17.94
N LYS A 443 -10.86 9.01 18.19
CA LYS A 443 -10.28 8.16 17.13
C LYS A 443 -11.40 7.31 16.53
N PRO A 444 -11.46 7.13 15.20
CA PRO A 444 -12.35 6.15 14.60
C PRO A 444 -12.04 4.74 15.15
N ASP A 445 -13.07 3.94 15.33
CA ASP A 445 -12.89 2.53 15.71
C ASP A 445 -12.10 1.79 14.65
N ALA A 446 -11.04 1.10 15.08
CA ALA A 446 -10.25 0.27 14.19
C ALA A 446 -11.07 -0.94 13.69
N LEU A 447 -10.80 -1.37 12.47
CA LEU A 447 -11.40 -2.55 11.86
C LEU A 447 -10.59 -3.81 12.21
N SER A 448 -11.24 -4.97 12.11
CA SER A 448 -10.54 -6.25 12.13
C SER A 448 -10.14 -6.63 10.72
N ASP A 449 -8.96 -7.18 10.55
CA ASP A 449 -8.57 -7.85 9.31
C ASP A 449 -9.35 -9.15 9.14
N VAL A 450 -9.33 -9.71 7.95
CA VAL A 450 -10.14 -10.89 7.62
C VAL A 450 -9.27 -11.93 6.91
N LEU A 451 -9.31 -13.17 7.41
CA LEU A 451 -8.87 -14.35 6.66
C LEU A 451 -10.08 -14.99 6.01
N LEU A 452 -10.06 -15.05 4.69
CA LEU A 452 -11.12 -15.64 3.87
C LEU A 452 -10.61 -16.95 3.28
N VAL A 453 -11.16 -18.06 3.75
CA VAL A 453 -10.82 -19.39 3.23
C VAL A 453 -11.62 -19.65 1.95
N ASN A 454 -10.94 -20.12 0.92
CA ASN A 454 -11.52 -20.48 -0.36
C ASN A 454 -12.34 -21.79 -0.21
N ASN A 455 -13.46 -21.83 -0.87
CA ASN A 455 -14.30 -23.03 -0.94
C ASN A 455 -14.87 -23.15 -2.36
N GLY A 456 -13.98 -23.49 -3.30
CA GLY A 456 -14.34 -23.66 -4.71
C GLY A 456 -14.84 -22.38 -5.36
N GLY A 457 -14.18 -21.24 -5.14
CA GLY A 457 -14.49 -19.94 -5.72
C GLY A 457 -15.44 -19.07 -4.89
N THR A 458 -15.85 -19.54 -3.71
CA THR A 458 -16.62 -18.75 -2.74
C THR A 458 -15.81 -18.62 -1.45
N PHE A 459 -15.60 -17.40 -0.98
CA PHE A 459 -14.80 -17.15 0.21
C PHE A 459 -15.65 -17.09 1.48
N LYS A 460 -15.17 -17.79 2.52
CA LYS A 460 -15.78 -17.82 3.84
C LYS A 460 -14.85 -17.21 4.88
N ASP A 461 -15.39 -16.30 5.70
CA ASP A 461 -14.65 -15.71 6.82
C ASP A 461 -14.31 -16.75 7.89
N ALA A 462 -13.01 -16.99 8.06
CA ALA A 462 -12.44 -17.89 9.06
C ALA A 462 -11.64 -17.15 10.14
N SER A 463 -11.69 -15.82 10.18
CA SER A 463 -10.83 -14.99 11.04
C SER A 463 -10.91 -15.39 12.51
N THR A 464 -12.11 -15.57 13.05
CA THR A 464 -12.30 -15.93 14.47
C THR A 464 -11.75 -17.32 14.78
N GLN A 465 -11.95 -18.30 13.89
CA GLN A 465 -11.49 -19.68 14.06
C GLN A 465 -9.97 -19.78 14.01
N THR A 466 -9.36 -18.95 13.18
CA THR A 466 -7.92 -18.93 12.93
C THR A 466 -7.15 -17.95 13.83
N GLY A 467 -7.84 -17.25 14.73
CA GLY A 467 -7.19 -16.37 15.71
C GLY A 467 -6.91 -14.93 15.20
N ILE A 468 -7.41 -14.55 14.02
CA ILE A 468 -7.35 -13.17 13.52
C ILE A 468 -8.50 -12.38 14.13
N THR A 469 -8.32 -11.95 15.39
CA THR A 469 -9.39 -11.30 16.18
C THR A 469 -9.03 -9.91 16.68
N TYR A 470 -7.84 -9.43 16.37
CA TYR A 470 -7.41 -8.10 16.74
C TYR A 470 -8.14 -7.02 15.93
N ARG A 471 -8.11 -5.79 16.46
CA ARG A 471 -8.62 -4.60 15.77
C ARG A 471 -7.51 -3.58 15.65
N ALA A 472 -7.10 -3.31 14.43
CA ALA A 472 -6.08 -2.32 14.11
C ALA A 472 -6.40 -1.69 12.75
N ASN A 473 -5.91 -0.47 12.52
CA ASN A 473 -5.92 0.10 11.18
C ASN A 473 -4.66 -0.39 10.46
N THR A 474 -4.81 -1.38 9.60
CA THR A 474 -3.74 -2.05 8.87
C THR A 474 -3.70 -1.60 7.42
N VAL A 475 -2.56 -1.69 6.78
CA VAL A 475 -2.38 -1.13 5.43
C VAL A 475 -1.88 -2.15 4.41
N SER A 476 -1.14 -3.15 4.84
CA SER A 476 -0.51 -4.17 3.99
C SER A 476 -0.10 -5.38 4.82
N SER A 477 0.19 -6.49 4.18
CA SER A 477 0.72 -7.70 4.82
C SER A 477 1.80 -8.35 3.98
N ALA A 478 2.79 -8.97 4.62
CA ALA A 478 3.68 -9.96 4.03
C ALA A 478 3.18 -11.36 4.38
N VAL A 479 3.15 -12.24 3.39
CA VAL A 479 2.88 -13.67 3.53
C VAL A 479 4.18 -14.42 3.26
N ALA A 480 4.75 -15.04 4.28
CA ALA A 480 6.01 -15.77 4.19
C ALA A 480 6.11 -16.85 5.27
N ASP A 481 6.87 -17.87 5.03
CA ASP A 481 7.24 -18.86 6.05
C ASP A 481 8.50 -18.34 6.79
N ILE A 482 8.28 -17.56 7.86
CA ILE A 482 9.34 -16.82 8.58
C ILE A 482 10.27 -17.78 9.34
N ASN A 483 9.74 -18.89 9.81
CA ASN A 483 10.45 -19.86 10.62
C ASN A 483 10.82 -21.15 9.86
N SER A 484 10.56 -21.16 8.55
CA SER A 484 10.80 -22.31 7.64
C SER A 484 10.18 -23.63 8.11
N ASP A 485 8.99 -23.59 8.75
CA ASP A 485 8.30 -24.79 9.24
C ASP A 485 7.35 -25.42 8.20
N GLY A 486 7.20 -24.81 7.05
CA GLY A 486 6.39 -25.26 5.93
C GLY A 486 4.97 -24.71 5.92
N TYR A 487 4.67 -23.68 6.73
CA TYR A 487 3.38 -22.98 6.74
C TYR A 487 3.59 -21.48 6.60
N SER A 488 2.74 -20.84 5.83
CA SER A 488 2.82 -19.39 5.61
C SER A 488 2.39 -18.63 6.86
N ASP A 489 3.26 -17.73 7.34
CA ASP A 489 3.04 -16.78 8.43
C ASP A 489 2.57 -15.43 7.89
N LEU A 490 2.19 -14.51 8.79
CA LEU A 490 1.75 -13.17 8.47
C LEU A 490 2.57 -12.12 9.22
N VAL A 491 3.03 -11.11 8.48
CA VAL A 491 3.50 -9.85 9.06
C VAL A 491 2.64 -8.71 8.53
N VAL A 492 1.98 -7.97 9.42
CA VAL A 492 0.97 -6.99 9.05
C VAL A 492 1.42 -5.59 9.45
N ALA A 493 1.52 -4.71 8.46
CA ALA A 493 1.87 -3.31 8.67
C ALA A 493 0.65 -2.51 9.17
N GLN A 494 0.82 -1.77 10.26
CA GLN A 494 -0.19 -0.88 10.80
C GLN A 494 -0.07 0.53 10.20
N LYS A 495 -1.18 1.27 10.13
CA LYS A 495 -1.20 2.67 9.69
C LYS A 495 -0.44 3.58 10.64
N GLY A 496 -0.54 3.32 11.95
CA GLY A 496 0.09 4.13 12.99
C GLY A 496 -0.73 5.38 13.36
N ASP A 497 -0.23 6.17 14.29
CA ASP A 497 -0.88 7.38 14.80
C ASP A 497 0.02 8.63 14.79
N LEU A 498 1.11 8.60 14.04
CA LEU A 498 2.07 9.69 13.82
C LEU A 498 3.01 10.02 15.01
N ILE A 499 2.64 9.69 16.23
CA ILE A 499 3.34 10.15 17.45
C ILE A 499 3.93 9.02 18.30
N HIS A 500 3.60 7.78 18.01
CA HIS A 500 4.16 6.60 18.66
C HIS A 500 4.92 5.73 17.65
N PRO A 501 5.87 4.91 18.13
CA PRO A 501 6.51 3.89 17.29
C PRO A 501 5.46 3.00 16.61
N ASN A 502 5.65 2.74 15.34
CA ASN A 502 4.74 1.93 14.55
C ASN A 502 5.26 0.49 14.50
N ASN A 503 4.65 -0.38 15.30
CA ASN A 503 4.98 -1.80 15.36
C ASN A 503 4.18 -2.57 14.31
N ALA A 504 4.80 -3.49 13.59
CA ALA A 504 4.05 -4.48 12.82
C ALA A 504 3.30 -5.44 13.76
N LEU A 505 2.38 -6.22 13.22
CA LEU A 505 1.80 -7.37 13.89
C LEU A 505 2.36 -8.63 13.23
N VAL A 506 2.93 -9.54 14.02
CA VAL A 506 3.52 -10.79 13.52
C VAL A 506 2.72 -11.97 14.05
N PHE A 507 2.33 -12.86 13.15
CA PHE A 507 1.54 -14.04 13.46
C PHE A 507 2.20 -15.27 12.85
N LEU A 508 2.58 -16.20 13.68
CA LEU A 508 3.11 -17.50 13.24
C LEU A 508 1.96 -18.51 13.07
N ASN A 509 1.97 -19.21 11.97
CA ASN A 509 0.98 -20.21 11.61
C ASN A 509 1.20 -21.52 12.39
N ASP A 510 0.23 -21.96 13.16
CA ASP A 510 0.28 -23.23 13.89
C ASP A 510 -0.28 -24.36 13.00
N LYS A 511 0.49 -24.72 11.99
CA LYS A 511 0.25 -25.90 11.12
C LYS A 511 -1.12 -25.90 10.45
N GLY A 512 -1.49 -24.77 9.83
CA GLY A 512 -2.74 -24.61 9.10
C GLY A 512 -4.00 -24.56 9.97
N LYS A 513 -3.86 -24.42 11.30
CA LYS A 513 -5.00 -24.44 12.21
C LYS A 513 -5.38 -23.07 12.72
N ARG A 514 -4.39 -22.26 13.05
CA ARG A 514 -4.57 -20.91 13.57
C ARG A 514 -3.27 -20.14 13.56
N PHE A 515 -3.39 -18.84 13.70
CA PHE A 515 -2.27 -17.93 13.91
C PHE A 515 -2.03 -17.67 15.40
N LYS A 516 -0.77 -17.52 15.77
CA LYS A 516 -0.31 -17.13 17.10
C LYS A 516 0.47 -15.83 16.99
N ALA A 517 0.03 -14.79 17.70
CA ALA A 517 0.73 -13.52 17.72
C ALA A 517 2.08 -13.62 18.43
N SER A 518 3.10 -12.98 17.85
CA SER A 518 4.39 -12.71 18.49
C SER A 518 4.47 -11.26 18.92
N THR A 519 4.98 -10.98 20.11
CA THR A 519 5.05 -9.63 20.68
C THR A 519 6.45 -9.04 20.73
N SER A 520 7.48 -9.84 20.52
CA SER A 520 8.90 -9.45 20.64
C SER A 520 9.68 -9.66 19.33
N HIS A 521 9.06 -9.33 18.19
CA HIS A 521 9.61 -9.64 16.87
C HIS A 521 10.66 -8.64 16.36
N GLY A 522 10.73 -7.41 16.88
CA GLY A 522 11.71 -6.38 16.46
C GLY A 522 11.29 -5.50 15.28
N VAL A 523 10.19 -5.79 14.58
CA VAL A 523 9.74 -5.01 13.42
C VAL A 523 9.02 -3.75 13.90
N THR A 524 9.77 -2.67 14.05
CA THR A 524 9.29 -1.38 14.59
C THR A 524 9.89 -0.22 13.84
N SER A 525 9.07 0.77 13.49
CA SER A 525 9.53 2.06 12.96
C SER A 525 9.32 3.17 13.99
N GLU A 526 10.40 3.91 14.27
CA GLU A 526 10.44 5.03 15.23
C GLU A 526 10.13 6.39 14.58
N GLU A 527 9.65 6.44 13.35
CA GLU A 527 9.49 7.65 12.56
C GLU A 527 8.26 8.47 12.96
N LEU A 528 8.48 9.63 13.58
CA LEU A 528 7.40 10.58 13.87
C LEU A 528 6.85 11.24 12.59
N GLY A 529 5.54 11.42 12.51
CA GLY A 529 4.86 12.08 11.39
C GLY A 529 4.71 11.22 10.15
N ALA A 530 5.23 9.98 10.15
CA ALA A 530 5.05 9.00 9.10
C ALA A 530 3.89 8.05 9.40
N LEU A 531 3.31 7.45 8.35
CA LEU A 531 2.30 6.40 8.45
C LEU A 531 2.83 5.13 7.80
N GLY A 532 2.45 3.96 8.29
CA GLY A 532 2.73 2.72 7.59
C GLY A 532 2.06 2.72 6.22
N LEU A 533 2.74 2.17 5.22
CA LEU A 533 2.23 2.04 3.86
C LEU A 533 2.23 0.59 3.40
N GLY A 534 3.37 -0.09 3.48
CA GLY A 534 3.48 -1.41 2.91
C GLY A 534 4.63 -2.23 3.46
N ILE A 535 4.50 -3.54 3.30
CA ILE A 535 5.49 -4.53 3.70
C ILE A 535 5.57 -5.61 2.62
N GLU A 536 6.80 -5.96 2.22
CA GLU A 536 7.07 -6.99 1.22
C GLU A 536 8.09 -7.99 1.77
N PRO A 537 7.86 -9.32 1.66
CA PRO A 537 8.83 -10.33 2.06
C PRO A 537 9.90 -10.47 0.98
N ILE A 538 11.13 -10.67 1.40
CA ILE A 538 12.28 -10.85 0.52
C ILE A 538 13.36 -11.64 1.27
N ASP A 539 13.97 -12.63 0.64
CA ASP A 539 15.24 -13.19 1.09
C ASP A 539 16.33 -12.51 0.25
N TYR A 540 16.84 -11.35 0.75
CA TYR A 540 17.68 -10.49 -0.08
C TYR A 540 19.12 -10.97 -0.22
N ASP A 541 19.59 -11.80 0.70
CA ASP A 541 20.95 -12.35 0.68
C ASP A 541 21.00 -13.87 0.39
N LEU A 542 19.80 -14.46 0.16
CA LEU A 542 19.58 -15.87 -0.18
C LEU A 542 20.12 -16.85 0.89
N ASP A 543 20.07 -16.43 2.15
CA ASP A 543 20.51 -17.27 3.28
C ASP A 543 19.42 -18.26 3.74
N GLY A 544 18.20 -18.13 3.23
CA GLY A 544 17.04 -18.97 3.54
C GLY A 544 16.18 -18.45 4.68
N ALA A 545 16.51 -17.32 5.25
CA ALA A 545 15.66 -16.61 6.19
C ALA A 545 14.89 -15.49 5.44
N VAL A 546 13.56 -15.54 5.48
CA VAL A 546 12.79 -14.52 4.78
C VAL A 546 12.79 -13.22 5.56
N ASP A 547 13.33 -12.17 4.97
CA ASP A 547 13.45 -10.81 5.47
C ASP A 547 12.23 -9.96 5.11
N LEU A 548 12.23 -8.70 5.58
CA LEU A 548 11.12 -7.78 5.36
C LEU A 548 11.60 -6.42 4.87
N LEU A 549 10.97 -5.94 3.80
CA LEU A 549 11.15 -4.58 3.33
C LEU A 549 9.90 -3.76 3.62
N ILE A 550 10.03 -2.68 4.39
CA ILE A 550 8.91 -1.83 4.83
C ILE A 550 9.05 -0.44 4.25
N GLY A 551 7.95 0.09 3.71
CA GLY A 551 7.83 1.48 3.30
C GLY A 551 6.86 2.23 4.22
N ASN A 552 7.26 3.44 4.66
CA ASN A 552 6.39 4.34 5.41
C ASN A 552 5.97 5.53 4.55
N GLU A 553 4.67 5.77 4.40
CA GLU A 553 4.14 6.97 3.73
C GLU A 553 4.62 8.22 4.48
N ARG A 554 5.30 9.10 3.82
CA ARG A 554 5.98 10.28 4.38
C ARG A 554 7.08 9.93 5.38
N GLY A 555 7.67 8.79 5.22
CA GLY A 555 8.76 8.25 6.01
C GLY A 555 9.86 7.67 5.12
N LYS A 556 10.54 6.66 5.60
CA LYS A 556 11.67 5.99 4.95
C LYS A 556 11.30 4.60 4.45
N TRP A 557 12.25 3.96 3.79
CA TRP A 557 12.28 2.53 3.55
C TRP A 557 13.17 1.87 4.61
N HIS A 558 12.76 0.71 5.11
CA HIS A 558 13.44 -0.07 6.13
C HIS A 558 13.61 -1.50 5.66
N LEU A 559 14.79 -2.07 5.81
CA LEU A 559 15.07 -3.48 5.59
C LEU A 559 15.30 -4.13 6.96
N PHE A 560 14.56 -5.18 7.26
CA PHE A 560 14.69 -5.96 8.48
C PHE A 560 15.20 -7.36 8.12
N HIS A 561 16.37 -7.70 8.61
CA HIS A 561 16.96 -9.02 8.47
C HIS A 561 16.39 -9.99 9.50
N ASN A 562 16.02 -11.18 9.06
CA ASN A 562 15.48 -12.24 9.90
C ASN A 562 16.63 -13.08 10.53
N THR A 563 16.82 -12.94 11.82
CA THR A 563 17.86 -13.61 12.58
C THR A 563 17.38 -14.90 13.27
N MET A 564 16.16 -15.35 12.99
CA MET A 564 15.61 -16.58 13.55
C MET A 564 16.42 -17.79 13.07
N THR A 565 16.74 -18.71 13.98
CA THR A 565 17.34 -20.00 13.58
C THR A 565 16.37 -20.73 12.65
N GLN A 566 16.80 -20.92 11.42
CA GLN A 566 15.97 -21.53 10.40
C GLN A 566 15.92 -23.05 10.53
N ASN A 567 14.78 -23.61 10.14
CA ASN A 567 14.63 -25.02 9.81
C ASN A 567 15.23 -25.30 8.42
N ASN A 568 15.12 -26.54 7.93
CA ASN A 568 15.50 -26.83 6.55
C ASN A 568 14.58 -26.09 5.57
N PHE A 569 15.13 -25.74 4.42
CA PHE A 569 14.41 -25.08 3.34
C PHE A 569 14.89 -25.52 1.96
N ILE A 570 14.17 -25.15 0.93
CA ILE A 570 14.62 -25.16 -0.46
C ILE A 570 14.18 -23.86 -1.13
N GLY A 571 15.10 -23.21 -1.83
CA GLY A 571 14.81 -22.12 -2.74
C GLY A 571 14.78 -22.62 -4.17
N ILE A 572 13.82 -22.15 -4.97
CA ILE A 572 13.68 -22.54 -6.39
C ILE A 572 13.61 -21.27 -7.24
N HIS A 573 14.59 -21.07 -8.12
CA HIS A 573 14.53 -20.08 -9.18
C HIS A 573 13.65 -20.59 -10.31
N VAL A 574 12.54 -19.94 -10.57
CA VAL A 574 11.55 -20.33 -11.59
C VAL A 574 11.94 -19.71 -12.93
N PRO A 575 12.38 -20.50 -13.94
CA PRO A 575 12.72 -19.97 -15.25
C PRO A 575 11.49 -19.75 -16.14
N SER A 576 11.69 -19.18 -17.31
CA SER A 576 10.71 -19.30 -18.40
C SER A 576 10.50 -20.76 -18.79
N SER A 577 9.32 -21.08 -19.35
CA SER A 577 8.99 -22.47 -19.69
C SER A 577 9.92 -23.03 -20.79
N PRO A 578 10.29 -24.33 -20.68
CA PRO A 578 11.35 -24.89 -21.53
C PRO A 578 10.95 -25.11 -23.00
N LYS A 579 9.66 -25.17 -23.36
CA LYS A 579 9.22 -25.43 -24.72
C LYS A 579 8.76 -24.18 -25.47
N THR A 580 8.02 -23.32 -24.76
CA THR A 580 7.34 -22.16 -25.38
C THR A 580 7.90 -20.82 -24.92
N ASN A 581 8.88 -20.84 -24.02
CA ASN A 581 9.41 -19.64 -23.39
C ASN A 581 8.31 -18.77 -22.77
N ALA A 582 7.32 -19.42 -22.11
CA ALA A 582 6.31 -18.67 -21.35
C ALA A 582 6.95 -18.01 -20.13
N SER A 583 6.51 -16.80 -19.83
CA SER A 583 7.04 -16.01 -18.70
C SER A 583 6.92 -16.77 -17.38
N PRO A 584 7.88 -16.62 -16.45
CA PRO A 584 7.73 -17.11 -15.09
C PRO A 584 6.68 -16.33 -14.28
N VAL A 585 6.28 -15.12 -14.68
CA VAL A 585 5.28 -14.32 -13.98
C VAL A 585 3.94 -15.07 -13.93
N GLY A 586 3.41 -15.25 -12.72
CA GLY A 586 2.20 -16.01 -12.49
C GLY A 586 2.36 -17.54 -12.49
N ALA A 587 3.57 -18.06 -12.75
CA ALA A 587 3.82 -19.50 -12.64
C ALA A 587 3.61 -19.99 -11.19
N VAL A 588 3.02 -21.16 -11.07
CA VAL A 588 2.73 -21.80 -9.79
C VAL A 588 3.71 -22.95 -9.57
N VAL A 589 4.33 -22.97 -8.38
CA VAL A 589 5.20 -24.07 -7.94
C VAL A 589 4.53 -24.83 -6.81
N GLU A 590 4.33 -26.12 -7.01
CA GLU A 590 3.91 -27.05 -5.98
C GLU A 590 5.10 -27.94 -5.59
N ILE A 591 5.41 -28.02 -4.31
CA ILE A 591 6.40 -28.97 -3.77
C ILE A 591 5.74 -30.07 -2.97
N ASN A 592 6.37 -31.25 -2.95
CA ASN A 592 6.03 -32.34 -2.05
C ASN A 592 7.30 -32.84 -1.35
N ALA A 593 7.31 -32.75 -0.01
CA ALA A 593 8.41 -33.18 0.83
C ALA A 593 7.87 -33.77 2.15
N CYS A 594 8.38 -34.91 2.58
CA CYS A 594 7.95 -35.60 3.82
C CYS A 594 6.42 -35.73 3.98
N GLY A 595 5.72 -35.95 2.86
CA GLY A 595 4.25 -36.09 2.84
C GLY A 595 3.46 -34.80 3.01
N LYS A 596 4.12 -33.63 2.96
CA LYS A 596 3.48 -32.30 2.95
C LYS A 596 3.56 -31.69 1.55
N LYS A 597 2.51 -31.01 1.17
CA LYS A 597 2.46 -30.16 -0.03
C LYS A 597 2.51 -28.71 0.35
N GLN A 598 3.12 -27.90 -0.46
CA GLN A 598 3.10 -26.45 -0.38
C GLN A 598 2.95 -25.88 -1.79
N LYS A 599 2.23 -24.77 -1.92
CA LYS A 599 1.96 -24.10 -3.18
C LYS A 599 2.32 -22.62 -3.07
N LYS A 600 3.09 -22.12 -4.02
CA LYS A 600 3.44 -20.69 -4.14
C LYS A 600 3.35 -20.24 -5.59
N LYS A 601 3.18 -18.94 -5.81
CA LYS A 601 3.04 -18.32 -7.13
C LYS A 601 4.10 -17.23 -7.31
N VAL A 602 4.75 -17.18 -8.45
CA VAL A 602 5.65 -16.08 -8.83
C VAL A 602 4.84 -14.80 -8.97
N GLY A 603 5.27 -13.74 -8.28
CA GLY A 603 4.59 -12.46 -8.28
C GLY A 603 3.52 -12.32 -7.19
N GLN A 604 3.46 -13.22 -6.23
CA GLN A 604 2.60 -13.10 -5.05
C GLN A 604 3.07 -11.92 -4.19
N THR A 605 2.19 -10.94 -3.98
CA THR A 605 2.49 -9.69 -3.27
C THR A 605 1.23 -9.04 -2.74
N SER A 606 1.37 -8.20 -1.72
CA SER A 606 0.28 -7.33 -1.23
C SER A 606 0.17 -6.02 -2.01
N ALA A 607 0.98 -5.81 -3.04
CA ALA A 607 1.00 -4.59 -3.84
C ALA A 607 -0.37 -4.31 -4.47
N ALA A 608 -0.93 -3.16 -4.12
CA ALA A 608 -2.27 -2.78 -4.55
C ALA A 608 -2.32 -2.36 -6.03
N TYR A 609 -1.26 -1.71 -6.50
CA TYR A 609 -1.17 -1.11 -7.84
C TYR A 609 -0.07 -1.71 -8.69
N SER A 610 0.93 -2.30 -8.04
CA SER A 610 2.13 -2.88 -8.64
C SER A 610 2.07 -4.41 -8.66
N SER A 611 3.04 -5.05 -9.30
CA SER A 611 3.30 -6.48 -9.15
C SER A 611 4.80 -6.73 -9.05
N SER A 612 5.20 -7.56 -8.09
CA SER A 612 6.55 -8.12 -8.02
C SER A 612 6.69 -9.26 -9.04
N SER A 613 7.93 -9.54 -9.45
CA SER A 613 8.25 -10.71 -10.28
C SER A 613 9.48 -11.45 -9.71
N ASN A 614 9.54 -11.55 -8.38
CA ASN A 614 10.57 -12.35 -7.73
C ASN A 614 10.40 -13.81 -8.12
N THR A 615 11.36 -14.35 -8.87
CA THR A 615 11.36 -15.73 -9.34
C THR A 615 11.98 -16.70 -8.34
N ALA A 616 12.66 -16.20 -7.31
CA ALA A 616 13.27 -17.00 -6.24
C ALA A 616 12.22 -17.31 -5.16
N LEU A 617 11.59 -18.47 -5.23
CA LEU A 617 10.57 -18.91 -4.28
C LEU A 617 11.18 -19.74 -3.15
N HIS A 618 10.98 -19.31 -1.91
CA HIS A 618 11.40 -20.01 -0.70
C HIS A 618 10.33 -20.96 -0.20
N PHE A 619 10.70 -22.17 0.21
CA PHE A 619 9.84 -23.18 0.82
C PHE A 619 10.50 -23.73 2.09
N GLY A 620 9.93 -23.49 3.25
CA GLY A 620 10.36 -24.09 4.50
C GLY A 620 10.00 -25.58 4.55
N LEU A 621 10.86 -26.38 5.13
CA LEU A 621 10.73 -27.83 5.18
C LEU A 621 10.64 -28.36 6.61
N GLY A 622 10.74 -27.48 7.62
CA GLY A 622 10.85 -27.89 9.01
C GLY A 622 12.06 -28.80 9.24
N THR A 623 11.84 -29.94 9.85
CA THR A 623 12.89 -30.94 10.09
C THR A 623 13.02 -31.97 8.96
N CYS A 624 12.35 -31.81 7.83
CA CYS A 624 12.40 -32.72 6.69
C CYS A 624 13.78 -32.71 6.04
N THR A 625 14.33 -33.90 5.78
CA THR A 625 15.60 -34.12 5.06
C THR A 625 15.45 -34.98 3.83
N ASP A 626 14.22 -35.37 3.47
CA ASP A 626 13.94 -36.16 2.28
C ASP A 626 14.08 -35.33 1.01
N PRO A 627 14.30 -35.97 -0.16
CA PRO A 627 14.26 -35.30 -1.43
C PRO A 627 12.94 -34.57 -1.66
N VAL A 628 13.00 -33.36 -2.24
CA VAL A 628 11.86 -32.54 -2.57
C VAL A 628 11.48 -32.73 -4.04
N THR A 629 10.24 -33.14 -4.32
CA THR A 629 9.71 -33.14 -5.67
C THR A 629 8.94 -31.85 -5.89
N ALA A 630 9.37 -31.06 -6.88
CA ALA A 630 8.72 -29.81 -7.25
C ALA A 630 8.13 -29.92 -8.66
N THR A 631 6.97 -29.31 -8.86
CA THR A 631 6.31 -29.15 -10.16
C THR A 631 6.04 -27.68 -10.40
N ILE A 632 6.54 -27.15 -11.52
CA ILE A 632 6.19 -25.82 -12.00
C ILE A 632 5.07 -25.96 -13.03
N SER A 633 4.06 -25.12 -12.90
CA SER A 633 2.97 -24.94 -13.87
C SER A 633 2.98 -23.48 -14.35
N TRP A 634 3.31 -23.25 -15.62
CA TRP A 634 3.25 -21.91 -16.22
C TRP A 634 1.82 -21.57 -16.65
N SER A 635 1.57 -20.29 -16.89
CA SER A 635 0.25 -19.74 -17.26
C SER A 635 -0.38 -20.45 -18.48
N ASN A 636 0.43 -20.86 -19.45
CA ASN A 636 0.01 -21.56 -20.67
C ASN A 636 -0.23 -23.07 -20.51
N ASN A 637 -0.34 -23.56 -19.26
CA ASN A 637 -0.48 -24.98 -18.89
C ASN A 637 0.74 -25.87 -19.20
N GLU A 638 1.87 -25.31 -19.61
CA GLU A 638 3.10 -26.08 -19.66
C GLU A 638 3.53 -26.46 -18.25
N GLN A 639 3.99 -27.68 -18.06
CA GLN A 639 4.44 -28.20 -16.76
C GLN A 639 5.80 -28.88 -16.88
N ALA A 640 6.57 -28.77 -15.81
CA ALA A 640 7.81 -29.52 -15.62
C ALA A 640 7.89 -30.01 -14.17
N THR A 641 8.47 -31.19 -13.95
CA THR A 641 8.66 -31.78 -12.61
C THR A 641 10.10 -32.20 -12.45
N GLN A 642 10.68 -31.87 -11.31
CA GLN A 642 12.05 -32.22 -10.93
C GLN A 642 12.12 -32.61 -9.47
N THR A 643 13.07 -33.50 -9.13
CA THR A 643 13.35 -33.89 -7.74
C THR A 643 14.73 -33.38 -7.33
N PHE A 644 14.77 -32.69 -6.20
CA PHE A 644 15.97 -32.08 -5.63
C PHE A 644 16.39 -32.86 -4.38
N THR A 645 17.68 -33.09 -4.25
CA THR A 645 18.28 -33.75 -3.07
C THR A 645 19.10 -32.79 -2.20
N ASN A 646 19.48 -31.63 -2.77
CA ASN A 646 20.21 -30.60 -2.03
C ASN A 646 19.19 -29.67 -1.38
N LEU A 647 19.28 -29.53 -0.07
CA LEU A 647 18.45 -28.63 0.74
C LEU A 647 19.29 -27.45 1.24
N ASN A 648 18.65 -26.49 1.87
CA ASN A 648 19.25 -25.29 2.47
C ASN A 648 20.05 -24.48 1.46
N THR A 649 19.51 -24.32 0.27
CA THR A 649 20.10 -23.52 -0.81
C THR A 649 19.03 -23.17 -1.85
N TYR A 650 19.32 -22.14 -2.64
CA TYR A 650 18.57 -21.78 -3.84
C TYR A 650 19.10 -22.57 -5.03
N LEU A 651 18.19 -23.15 -5.80
CA LEU A 651 18.51 -24.03 -6.93
C LEU A 651 17.86 -23.48 -8.21
N HIS A 652 18.62 -23.56 -9.30
CA HIS A 652 18.07 -23.30 -10.63
C HIS A 652 17.41 -24.56 -11.18
N TRP A 653 16.32 -24.36 -11.90
CA TRP A 653 15.54 -25.44 -12.52
C TRP A 653 16.30 -26.08 -13.68
#